data_d72948283aa738822ce5bfeb5b4cff87
#
_entry.id   d72948283aa738822ce5bfeb5b4cff87
#
_cell.length_a   1.000
_cell.length_b   1.000
_cell.length_c   1.000
_cell.angle_alpha   90.00
_cell.angle_beta   90.00
_cell.angle_gamma   90.00
#
_symmetry.space_group_name_H-M   'P 1'
#
loop_
_entity.id
_entity.type
_entity.pdbx_description
1 polymer ?
#
loop_
_entity_poly.entity_id
_entity_poly.type
_entity_poly.pdbx_seq_one_letter_code
_entity_poly.pdbx_strand_id
1 'polypeptide(L)'
;MARRAKTPEPLSNISQNGLSPSLQNAIRIRGARQHNLKNIDLDLPRDRLIVFTGVSGSGKSSLAFDTIFAEGQRRYVESLSAYARQFLGQLDKPDVESIEGLSPAISIDQKSTSHNPRSTVGTVTEIYDYLRLLFGRAGEPHCPHCDRSIAPQSIDWMCDRVLDLPDRTKFQILAPVVRGKKGTHKKLLSSLTSQGFVRVRVDGEIRDLSDGIELDKNYSHDIEIVVDRLVKKEGIQERLADSLSTALQQANGVAAISAQLPNEDRPQEIVFSENFACPEHGAVMEELSPRLFSFNSPYGACPACHGLGSSRMFSAELVIPDPTAAVYSAIAPWSEKDNTYYLSLLYSVGQAFGFELNTPWNQLKPEQQKVILYGAPDPIWVETDSRYQENRGYYRHFSGVLAILQRQYEETSSEPIKDKLEQYLVDKVCDRCGGKRLKPESLAVRVGQYNITDLTNVSIETSLERVGHLELSDRQAKIAELVLREIRARLQFLIDVGLEYLTLDRSATSLSGGEAQRIRLATQIGSGLTGVLYVLDEPSIGLHQRDNGRLLRTLTKLRDLGNTLIVVEHDEETIRSADRIVDIGPGAGVHGGEIVAQGDLNDLLKAENSMTGAYLGRRRVIETPAERRPGNGRAIVLKNAHRNNLKHIDVEIPLGKLVCVTGVSGSGKSTLVNELFYPALQHHITRRVPLPTGLGELNVKAGKKKPLKEVVDKVIVIDQSPIGRTPRSNPATYTGIFDSIRQVFAETVEAKARGYKPGRFSFNVKGGRCEACGGQGVNVISMNFLPDVYVQCDVCKGARYNRETLQVKYKGHSISDVLNMTVEEALGVFENIPRAASRLQTLLDVGLGYIHLGQPAPTLSGGEAQRVKLASELSRRATGKTLYLIDEPTTGLSFYDVHQLLNVMQRLVDKGNSILVIEHNLDVIRCADWVVDLGPEGGERGGEIVACGTPEAVAEVTESHTGQYLREALQQYPAKDS
;
A
#
# COMPACT_ATOMS: atom_id res chain seq x y z
N MET A 1 -19.93 57.92 -48.10
CA MET A 1 -21.20 57.64 -47.39
C MET A 1 -21.01 56.44 -46.49
N ALA A 2 -20.73 56.72 -45.24
CA ALA A 2 -20.50 55.70 -44.25
C ALA A 2 -21.82 55.39 -43.47
N ARG A 3 -22.31 54.18 -43.52
CA ARG A 3 -23.42 53.73 -42.68
C ARG A 3 -22.90 53.40 -41.25
N ARG A 4 -23.33 54.19 -40.26
CA ARG A 4 -23.17 53.92 -38.83
C ARG A 4 -23.94 52.67 -38.45
N ALA A 5 -23.28 51.67 -37.89
CA ALA A 5 -23.88 50.55 -37.20
C ALA A 5 -24.50 51.03 -35.87
N LYS A 6 -25.77 50.67 -35.63
CA LYS A 6 -26.45 50.88 -34.36
C LYS A 6 -25.93 49.87 -33.31
N THR A 7 -25.50 50.37 -32.16
CA THR A 7 -25.28 49.66 -30.93
C THR A 7 -26.59 49.00 -30.45
N PRO A 8 -26.64 47.74 -30.03
CA PRO A 8 -27.82 47.17 -29.36
C PRO A 8 -27.97 47.73 -27.93
N GLU A 9 -29.19 48.13 -27.61
CA GLU A 9 -29.62 48.54 -26.28
C GLU A 9 -29.46 47.37 -25.27
N PRO A 10 -29.15 47.66 -23.99
CA PRO A 10 -29.09 46.62 -22.95
C PRO A 10 -30.48 46.14 -22.61
N LEU A 11 -30.71 44.84 -22.67
CA LEU A 11 -31.90 44.16 -22.13
C LEU A 11 -31.94 44.35 -20.64
N SER A 12 -32.76 45.34 -20.21
CA SER A 12 -33.11 45.57 -18.82
C SER A 12 -34.27 44.67 -18.41
N ASN A 13 -34.12 44.01 -17.23
CA ASN A 13 -35.19 43.53 -16.37
C ASN A 13 -36.01 42.32 -16.80
N ILE A 14 -35.43 41.15 -16.57
CA ILE A 14 -36.21 40.01 -16.09
C ILE A 14 -36.10 40.02 -14.55
N SER A 15 -37.24 40.17 -13.89
CA SER A 15 -37.38 40.26 -12.45
C SER A 15 -36.76 39.08 -11.71
N GLN A 16 -35.66 39.30 -10.98
CA GLN A 16 -35.18 38.43 -9.95
C GLN A 16 -36.08 38.58 -8.68
N ASN A 17 -37.12 37.80 -8.62
CA ASN A 17 -37.97 37.74 -7.44
C ASN A 17 -37.78 36.37 -6.78
N GLY A 18 -37.23 36.38 -5.57
CA GLY A 18 -37.55 35.39 -4.56
C GLY A 18 -36.50 34.34 -4.16
N LEU A 19 -35.25 34.39 -4.67
CA LEU A 19 -34.18 33.50 -4.16
C LEU A 19 -33.38 34.22 -3.07
N SER A 20 -33.17 33.53 -1.93
CA SER A 20 -32.25 34.04 -0.91
C SER A 20 -30.86 34.31 -1.49
N PRO A 21 -30.09 35.29 -1.04
CA PRO A 21 -28.76 35.64 -1.60
C PRO A 21 -27.78 34.48 -1.63
N SER A 22 -27.95 33.46 -0.82
CA SER A 22 -27.17 32.24 -0.75
C SER A 22 -27.35 31.28 -1.96
N LEU A 23 -28.47 31.42 -2.69
CA LEU A 23 -28.77 30.57 -3.86
C LEU A 23 -28.38 31.18 -5.20
N GLN A 24 -27.89 32.42 -5.21
CA GLN A 24 -27.39 33.05 -6.44
C GLN A 24 -26.06 32.43 -6.89
N ASN A 25 -25.25 31.83 -5.96
CA ASN A 25 -23.99 31.17 -6.26
C ASN A 25 -24.11 29.67 -5.86
N ALA A 26 -24.88 28.89 -6.63
CA ALA A 26 -25.15 27.49 -6.34
C ALA A 26 -24.83 26.57 -7.51
N ILE A 27 -24.47 25.32 -7.19
CA ILE A 27 -24.44 24.22 -8.16
C ILE A 27 -25.88 23.70 -8.29
N ARG A 28 -26.45 23.77 -9.50
CA ARG A 28 -27.82 23.37 -9.79
C ARG A 28 -27.84 22.09 -10.59
N ILE A 29 -28.41 21.04 -10.02
CA ILE A 29 -28.54 19.72 -10.61
C ILE A 29 -30.00 19.51 -10.97
N ARG A 30 -30.29 19.05 -12.18
CA ARG A 30 -31.64 18.77 -12.65
C ARG A 30 -31.69 17.39 -13.31
N GLY A 31 -32.63 16.59 -12.89
CA GLY A 31 -32.96 15.32 -13.51
C GLY A 31 -31.84 14.27 -13.39
N ALA A 32 -31.18 14.13 -12.26
CA ALA A 32 -30.15 13.10 -12.08
C ALA A 32 -30.77 11.70 -11.92
N ARG A 33 -30.38 10.78 -12.84
CA ARG A 33 -30.94 9.41 -12.95
C ARG A 33 -29.85 8.32 -12.97
N GLN A 34 -28.62 8.66 -12.62
CA GLN A 34 -27.51 7.70 -12.64
C GLN A 34 -27.76 6.54 -11.65
N HIS A 35 -27.59 5.31 -12.10
CA HIS A 35 -27.81 4.07 -11.34
C HIS A 35 -29.21 3.99 -10.71
N ASN A 36 -29.32 4.11 -9.38
CA ASN A 36 -30.60 4.03 -8.64
C ASN A 36 -31.24 5.40 -8.35
N LEU A 37 -30.66 6.52 -8.82
CA LEU A 37 -31.20 7.85 -8.56
C LEU A 37 -32.53 8.07 -9.30
N LYS A 38 -33.53 8.61 -8.60
CA LYS A 38 -34.91 8.78 -9.06
C LYS A 38 -35.20 10.21 -9.49
N ASN A 39 -34.56 10.68 -10.57
CA ASN A 39 -34.78 11.99 -11.17
C ASN A 39 -34.61 13.15 -10.17
N ILE A 40 -33.42 13.19 -9.54
CA ILE A 40 -33.13 14.15 -8.46
C ILE A 40 -32.89 15.54 -9.03
N ASP A 41 -33.61 16.52 -8.42
CA ASP A 41 -33.35 17.96 -8.55
C ASP A 41 -32.76 18.49 -7.23
N LEU A 42 -31.61 19.17 -7.30
CA LEU A 42 -30.88 19.61 -6.11
C LEU A 42 -30.11 20.90 -6.38
N ASP A 43 -30.20 21.84 -5.43
CA ASP A 43 -29.43 23.09 -5.42
C ASP A 43 -28.44 23.08 -4.23
N LEU A 44 -27.14 23.13 -4.53
CA LEU A 44 -26.06 23.09 -3.52
C LEU A 44 -25.34 24.44 -3.48
N PRO A 45 -25.25 25.09 -2.29
CA PRO A 45 -24.50 26.34 -2.17
C PRO A 45 -23.00 26.10 -2.38
N ARG A 46 -22.31 27.05 -3.07
CA ARG A 46 -20.86 27.00 -3.21
C ARG A 46 -20.16 27.52 -1.94
N ASP A 47 -18.86 27.21 -1.84
CA ASP A 47 -17.98 27.67 -0.75
C ASP A 47 -18.48 27.20 0.61
N ARG A 48 -19.00 25.96 0.67
CA ARG A 48 -19.58 25.33 1.85
C ARG A 48 -19.09 23.89 2.00
N LEU A 49 -19.15 23.40 3.25
CA LEU A 49 -19.00 21.98 3.58
C LEU A 49 -20.39 21.33 3.49
N ILE A 50 -20.58 20.48 2.47
CA ILE A 50 -21.82 19.79 2.18
C ILE A 50 -21.63 18.31 2.47
N VAL A 51 -22.44 17.74 3.36
CA VAL A 51 -22.36 16.30 3.68
C VAL A 51 -23.52 15.55 3.04
N PHE A 52 -23.18 14.51 2.26
CA PHE A 52 -24.12 13.55 1.72
C PHE A 52 -24.16 12.34 2.66
N THR A 53 -25.31 12.07 3.24
CA THR A 53 -25.55 10.98 4.18
C THR A 53 -26.71 10.08 3.74
N GLY A 54 -26.99 9.01 4.48
CA GLY A 54 -28.03 8.03 4.19
C GLY A 54 -27.58 6.60 4.33
N VAL A 55 -28.46 5.62 4.19
CA VAL A 55 -28.12 4.19 4.31
C VAL A 55 -27.17 3.73 3.22
N SER A 56 -26.41 2.64 3.47
CA SER A 56 -25.52 2.06 2.45
C SER A 56 -26.33 1.62 1.24
N GLY A 57 -25.82 1.92 0.01
CA GLY A 57 -26.54 1.63 -1.24
C GLY A 57 -27.70 2.57 -1.56
N SER A 58 -27.89 3.67 -0.86
CA SER A 58 -28.98 4.64 -1.13
C SER A 58 -28.78 5.51 -2.36
N GLY A 59 -27.55 5.57 -2.94
CA GLY A 59 -27.22 6.39 -4.11
C GLY A 59 -26.32 7.58 -3.82
N LYS A 60 -25.75 7.73 -2.61
CA LYS A 60 -24.81 8.80 -2.23
C LYS A 60 -23.64 8.95 -3.20
N SER A 61 -22.91 7.86 -3.39
CA SER A 61 -21.74 7.83 -4.28
C SER A 61 -22.16 8.02 -5.74
N SER A 62 -23.32 7.49 -6.16
CA SER A 62 -23.87 7.73 -7.49
C SER A 62 -24.13 9.21 -7.77
N LEU A 63 -24.62 9.97 -6.78
CA LEU A 63 -24.83 11.41 -6.91
C LEU A 63 -23.50 12.18 -6.83
N ALA A 64 -22.65 11.89 -5.83
CA ALA A 64 -21.41 12.63 -5.59
C ALA A 64 -20.34 12.38 -6.66
N PHE A 65 -20.05 11.10 -6.95
CA PHE A 65 -18.94 10.70 -7.84
C PHE A 65 -19.42 10.44 -9.26
N ASP A 66 -20.41 9.57 -9.46
CA ASP A 66 -20.83 9.14 -10.81
C ASP A 66 -21.67 10.19 -11.54
N THR A 67 -22.14 11.23 -10.83
CA THR A 67 -22.91 12.33 -11.44
C THR A 67 -22.16 13.66 -11.33
N ILE A 68 -21.95 14.21 -10.13
CA ILE A 68 -21.41 15.58 -9.96
C ILE A 68 -19.94 15.64 -10.36
N PHE A 69 -19.11 14.76 -9.77
CA PHE A 69 -17.67 14.72 -10.08
C PHE A 69 -17.43 14.32 -11.53
N ALA A 70 -18.10 13.28 -12.02
CA ALA A 70 -17.95 12.79 -13.39
C ALA A 70 -18.26 13.87 -14.43
N GLU A 71 -19.32 14.65 -14.23
CA GLU A 71 -19.67 15.78 -15.13
C GLU A 71 -18.65 16.93 -15.01
N GLY A 72 -18.19 17.24 -13.81
CA GLY A 72 -17.13 18.24 -13.60
C GLY A 72 -15.83 17.88 -14.29
N GLN A 73 -15.40 16.62 -14.16
CA GLN A 73 -14.21 16.09 -14.82
C GLN A 73 -14.38 16.05 -16.35
N ARG A 74 -15.54 15.60 -16.85
CA ARG A 74 -15.85 15.55 -18.27
C ARG A 74 -15.71 16.94 -18.90
N ARG A 75 -16.32 17.98 -18.31
CA ARG A 75 -16.23 19.37 -18.80
C ARG A 75 -14.79 19.90 -18.74
N TYR A 76 -14.04 19.58 -17.69
CA TYR A 76 -12.64 19.97 -17.63
C TYR A 76 -11.82 19.32 -18.75
N VAL A 77 -11.97 18.01 -18.98
CA VAL A 77 -11.28 17.29 -20.07
C VAL A 77 -11.68 17.83 -21.43
N GLU A 78 -12.97 18.16 -21.65
CA GLU A 78 -13.44 18.77 -22.90
C GLU A 78 -12.84 20.15 -23.17
N SER A 79 -12.49 20.89 -22.12
CA SER A 79 -11.82 22.20 -22.23
C SER A 79 -10.36 22.10 -22.66
N LEU A 80 -9.73 20.92 -22.57
CA LEU A 80 -8.33 20.69 -22.92
C LEU A 80 -8.15 20.58 -24.45
N SER A 81 -6.89 20.72 -24.89
CA SER A 81 -6.54 20.56 -26.30
C SER A 81 -6.89 19.16 -26.82
N ALA A 82 -7.14 19.03 -28.14
CA ALA A 82 -7.44 17.74 -28.79
C ALA A 82 -6.33 16.69 -28.54
N TYR A 83 -5.08 17.14 -28.46
CA TYR A 83 -3.93 16.27 -28.13
C TYR A 83 -4.01 15.71 -26.72
N ALA A 84 -4.29 16.55 -25.70
CA ALA A 84 -4.42 16.10 -24.31
C ALA A 84 -5.60 15.14 -24.12
N ARG A 85 -6.72 15.37 -24.84
CA ARG A 85 -7.90 14.48 -24.82
C ARG A 85 -7.62 13.06 -25.31
N GLN A 86 -6.71 12.88 -26.29
CA GLN A 86 -6.32 11.54 -26.76
C GLN A 86 -5.70 10.66 -25.69
N PHE A 87 -5.00 11.25 -24.70
CA PHE A 87 -4.39 10.53 -23.59
C PHE A 87 -5.33 10.26 -22.41
N LEU A 88 -6.34 11.12 -22.23
CA LEU A 88 -7.27 11.03 -21.08
C LEU A 88 -8.51 10.17 -21.37
N GLY A 89 -8.71 9.80 -22.63
CA GLY A 89 -9.90 9.07 -23.07
C GLY A 89 -11.16 9.92 -23.12
N GLN A 90 -12.22 9.36 -23.71
CA GLN A 90 -13.53 10.00 -23.75
C GLN A 90 -14.33 9.51 -22.52
N LEU A 91 -14.74 10.44 -21.66
CA LEU A 91 -15.56 10.15 -20.50
C LEU A 91 -17.03 10.09 -20.92
N ASP A 92 -17.75 9.08 -20.46
CA ASP A 92 -19.18 8.97 -20.68
C ASP A 92 -19.92 10.11 -19.95
N LYS A 93 -20.96 10.64 -20.62
CA LYS A 93 -21.82 11.63 -19.98
C LYS A 93 -22.70 10.93 -18.94
N PRO A 94 -22.72 11.39 -17.67
CA PRO A 94 -23.64 10.83 -16.68
C PRO A 94 -25.11 11.07 -17.10
N ASP A 95 -26.01 10.21 -16.63
CA ASP A 95 -27.45 10.33 -16.85
C ASP A 95 -28.04 11.43 -15.98
N VAL A 96 -27.94 12.64 -16.51
CA VAL A 96 -28.44 13.87 -15.87
C VAL A 96 -28.89 14.85 -16.97
N GLU A 97 -29.97 15.58 -16.73
CA GLU A 97 -30.46 16.57 -17.68
C GLU A 97 -29.50 17.76 -17.79
N SER A 98 -29.21 18.39 -16.66
CA SER A 98 -28.23 19.49 -16.62
C SER A 98 -27.60 19.64 -15.24
N ILE A 99 -26.34 20.11 -15.22
CA ILE A 99 -25.67 20.60 -14.02
C ILE A 99 -25.08 21.97 -14.34
N GLU A 100 -25.45 23.00 -13.60
CA GLU A 100 -24.93 24.36 -13.74
C GLU A 100 -24.09 24.76 -12.53
N GLY A 101 -23.17 25.72 -12.70
CA GLY A 101 -22.36 26.26 -11.62
C GLY A 101 -21.23 25.37 -11.12
N LEU A 102 -20.83 24.31 -11.87
CA LEU A 102 -19.68 23.46 -11.51
C LEU A 102 -18.37 24.22 -11.61
N SER A 103 -17.53 24.07 -10.59
CA SER A 103 -16.10 24.38 -10.61
C SER A 103 -15.28 23.18 -11.11
N PRO A 104 -13.98 23.37 -11.43
CA PRO A 104 -13.08 22.23 -11.60
C PRO A 104 -13.18 21.28 -10.40
N ALA A 105 -13.38 20.00 -10.68
CA ALA A 105 -13.66 19.01 -9.64
C ALA A 105 -12.45 18.09 -9.39
N ILE A 106 -12.17 17.82 -8.13
CA ILE A 106 -11.13 16.89 -7.66
C ILE A 106 -11.81 15.85 -6.78
N SER A 107 -11.61 14.56 -7.05
CA SER A 107 -12.06 13.49 -6.18
C SER A 107 -10.93 12.97 -5.29
N ILE A 108 -11.28 12.65 -4.06
CA ILE A 108 -10.42 11.99 -3.09
C ILE A 108 -11.14 10.73 -2.61
N ASP A 109 -10.98 9.65 -3.39
CA ASP A 109 -11.60 8.35 -3.16
C ASP A 109 -10.70 7.40 -2.34
N GLN A 110 -11.29 6.33 -1.83
CA GLN A 110 -10.60 5.31 -1.05
C GLN A 110 -9.91 4.25 -1.92
N LYS A 111 -10.38 4.02 -3.16
CA LYS A 111 -10.04 2.83 -3.96
C LYS A 111 -8.68 2.86 -4.64
N SER A 112 -8.04 3.99 -4.79
CA SER A 112 -6.82 4.13 -5.58
C SER A 112 -5.54 4.12 -4.73
N THR A 113 -5.19 2.98 -4.13
CA THR A 113 -3.82 2.76 -3.62
C THR A 113 -2.88 2.50 -4.80
N SER A 114 -1.74 3.18 -4.81
CA SER A 114 -0.70 2.94 -5.82
C SER A 114 -0.18 1.51 -5.67
N HIS A 115 -0.28 0.70 -6.73
CA HIS A 115 0.31 -0.65 -6.77
C HIS A 115 1.80 -0.63 -7.13
N ASN A 116 2.39 0.55 -7.33
CA ASN A 116 3.80 0.66 -7.68
C ASN A 116 4.66 0.49 -6.42
N PRO A 117 5.51 -0.56 -6.32
CA PRO A 117 6.35 -0.83 -5.15
C PRO A 117 7.44 0.23 -4.92
N ARG A 118 7.67 1.11 -5.90
CA ARG A 118 8.60 2.23 -5.77
C ARG A 118 7.96 3.50 -5.21
N SER A 119 6.64 3.57 -5.14
CA SER A 119 5.95 4.72 -4.53
C SER A 119 6.09 4.68 -3.00
N THR A 120 6.48 5.82 -2.42
CA THR A 120 6.57 6.02 -0.96
C THR A 120 5.71 7.20 -0.54
N VAL A 121 5.44 7.35 0.75
CA VAL A 121 4.78 8.53 1.31
C VAL A 121 5.47 9.80 0.81
N GLY A 122 6.80 9.87 0.91
CA GLY A 122 7.56 11.04 0.46
C GLY A 122 7.44 11.36 -1.03
N THR A 123 7.31 10.35 -1.91
CA THR A 123 7.14 10.59 -3.36
C THR A 123 5.69 10.97 -3.72
N VAL A 124 4.70 10.41 -3.04
CA VAL A 124 3.29 10.74 -3.28
C VAL A 124 2.97 12.16 -2.81
N THR A 125 3.62 12.63 -1.74
CA THR A 125 3.47 13.98 -1.19
C THR A 125 4.40 15.02 -1.83
N GLU A 126 5.21 14.61 -2.80
CA GLU A 126 6.25 15.43 -3.44
C GLU A 126 7.36 15.91 -2.48
N ILE A 127 7.27 15.62 -1.18
CA ILE A 127 8.28 16.03 -0.19
C ILE A 127 9.65 15.49 -0.58
N TYR A 128 9.72 14.25 -1.09
CA TYR A 128 10.96 13.63 -1.53
C TYR A 128 11.62 14.38 -2.69
N ASP A 129 10.86 14.97 -3.59
CA ASP A 129 11.40 15.78 -4.70
C ASP A 129 12.01 17.10 -4.21
N TYR A 130 11.39 17.73 -3.22
CA TYR A 130 12.00 18.88 -2.54
C TYR A 130 13.24 18.49 -1.73
N LEU A 131 13.26 17.34 -1.06
CA LEU A 131 14.46 16.83 -0.39
C LEU A 131 15.59 16.58 -1.38
N ARG A 132 15.32 15.95 -2.53
CA ARG A 132 16.31 15.76 -3.60
C ARG A 132 16.88 17.08 -4.10
N LEU A 133 16.03 18.09 -4.24
CA LEU A 133 16.46 19.44 -4.62
C LEU A 133 17.35 20.07 -3.54
N LEU A 134 16.95 19.96 -2.28
CA LEU A 134 17.71 20.45 -1.13
C LEU A 134 19.12 19.84 -1.09
N PHE A 135 19.21 18.50 -1.11
CA PHE A 135 20.49 17.79 -1.06
C PHE A 135 21.34 18.00 -2.31
N GLY A 136 20.72 18.16 -3.48
CA GLY A 136 21.42 18.43 -4.72
C GLY A 136 21.95 19.87 -4.85
N ARG A 137 21.47 20.83 -4.05
CA ARG A 137 21.87 22.24 -4.14
C ARG A 137 22.61 22.76 -2.90
N ALA A 138 22.24 22.28 -1.73
CA ALA A 138 22.82 22.70 -0.45
C ALA A 138 23.63 21.58 0.24
N GLY A 139 23.71 20.39 -0.35
CA GLY A 139 24.39 19.25 0.24
C GLY A 139 25.92 19.37 0.20
N GLU A 140 26.56 18.84 1.23
CA GLU A 140 28.00 18.69 1.36
C GLU A 140 28.38 17.20 1.18
N PRO A 141 29.09 16.85 0.10
CA PRO A 141 29.54 15.49 -0.11
C PRO A 141 30.64 15.07 0.85
N HIS A 142 30.54 13.85 1.33
CA HIS A 142 31.56 13.18 2.13
C HIS A 142 32.00 11.88 1.46
N CYS A 143 33.19 11.39 1.79
CA CYS A 143 33.65 10.10 1.34
C CYS A 143 32.91 8.98 2.08
N PRO A 144 32.26 8.03 1.37
CA PRO A 144 31.52 6.93 2.03
C PRO A 144 32.39 5.95 2.80
N HIS A 145 33.74 6.00 2.64
CA HIS A 145 34.68 5.11 3.30
C HIS A 145 35.38 5.75 4.53
N CYS A 146 35.73 7.03 4.47
CA CYS A 146 36.47 7.71 5.55
C CYS A 146 35.76 8.93 6.11
N ASP A 147 34.55 9.25 5.63
CA ASP A 147 33.68 10.34 6.09
C ASP A 147 34.30 11.76 5.98
N ARG A 148 35.41 11.91 5.25
CA ARG A 148 36.04 13.21 4.99
C ARG A 148 35.18 14.01 4.03
N SER A 149 34.96 15.31 4.30
CA SER A 149 34.29 16.22 3.37
C SER A 149 35.12 16.36 2.09
N ILE A 150 34.45 16.32 0.94
CA ILE A 150 35.04 16.42 -0.39
C ILE A 150 34.41 17.55 -1.17
N ALA A 151 35.24 18.39 -1.79
CA ALA A 151 34.79 19.51 -2.59
C ALA A 151 35.53 19.51 -3.93
N PRO A 152 34.91 19.97 -5.03
CA PRO A 152 35.65 20.22 -6.27
C PRO A 152 36.61 21.35 -6.07
N GLN A 153 37.86 21.17 -6.59
CA GLN A 153 38.91 22.13 -6.49
C GLN A 153 39.06 22.82 -7.84
N SER A 154 39.15 24.14 -7.86
CA SER A 154 39.46 24.88 -9.08
C SER A 154 40.97 24.80 -9.40
N ILE A 155 41.32 24.92 -10.68
CA ILE A 155 42.71 24.89 -11.14
C ILE A 155 43.53 26.01 -10.43
N ASP A 156 42.95 27.18 -10.24
CA ASP A 156 43.59 28.30 -9.51
C ASP A 156 43.91 27.89 -8.06
N TRP A 157 42.95 27.26 -7.36
CA TRP A 157 43.18 26.78 -6.00
C TRP A 157 44.26 25.70 -5.93
N MET A 158 44.27 24.77 -6.94
CA MET A 158 45.33 23.75 -7.04
C MET A 158 46.69 24.40 -7.25
N CYS A 159 46.79 25.44 -8.12
CA CYS A 159 47.99 26.19 -8.35
C CYS A 159 48.48 26.86 -7.10
N ASP A 160 47.62 27.59 -6.38
CA ASP A 160 47.96 28.26 -5.13
C ASP A 160 48.50 27.26 -4.10
N ARG A 161 47.88 26.09 -3.99
CA ARG A 161 48.31 25.03 -3.06
C ARG A 161 49.71 24.46 -3.41
N VAL A 162 50.04 24.35 -4.70
CA VAL A 162 51.35 23.92 -5.14
C VAL A 162 52.37 25.06 -4.96
N LEU A 163 51.96 26.31 -5.13
CA LEU A 163 52.81 27.49 -4.91
C LEU A 163 53.07 27.79 -3.43
N ASP A 164 52.32 27.19 -2.49
CA ASP A 164 52.59 27.25 -1.06
C ASP A 164 53.78 26.38 -0.62
N LEU A 165 54.24 25.45 -1.48
CA LEU A 165 55.38 24.60 -1.19
C LEU A 165 56.69 25.45 -1.04
N PRO A 166 57.73 24.99 -0.32
CA PRO A 166 58.99 25.71 -0.18
C PRO A 166 59.67 25.99 -1.52
N ASP A 167 60.38 27.13 -1.63
CA ASP A 167 61.15 27.47 -2.84
C ASP A 167 62.18 26.41 -3.20
N ARG A 168 62.39 26.19 -4.49
CA ARG A 168 63.24 25.15 -5.08
C ARG A 168 62.76 23.71 -4.93
N THR A 169 61.52 23.48 -4.42
CA THR A 169 60.90 22.15 -4.44
C THR A 169 60.79 21.66 -5.87
N LYS A 170 61.26 20.44 -6.12
CA LYS A 170 61.09 19.74 -7.40
C LYS A 170 59.82 18.92 -7.33
N PHE A 171 58.94 19.07 -8.32
CA PHE A 171 57.69 18.29 -8.34
C PHE A 171 57.35 17.83 -9.74
N GLN A 172 56.58 16.73 -9.76
CA GLN A 172 56.06 16.12 -10.98
C GLN A 172 54.53 16.22 -10.96
N ILE A 173 53.98 16.55 -12.13
CA ILE A 173 52.52 16.60 -12.33
C ILE A 173 52.16 15.28 -13.00
N LEU A 174 51.28 14.53 -12.35
CA LEU A 174 50.89 13.17 -12.70
C LEU A 174 49.40 13.12 -13.01
N ALA A 175 49.06 12.34 -14.07
CA ALA A 175 47.66 12.03 -14.39
C ALA A 175 47.40 10.54 -14.13
N PRO A 176 46.67 10.17 -13.05
CA PRO A 176 46.44 8.77 -12.71
C PRO A 176 45.33 8.19 -13.60
N VAL A 177 45.71 7.46 -14.66
CA VAL A 177 44.81 6.88 -15.66
C VAL A 177 44.35 5.45 -15.33
N VAL A 178 45.13 4.73 -14.51
CA VAL A 178 44.75 3.39 -14.00
C VAL A 178 45.06 3.34 -12.52
N ARG A 179 44.12 2.90 -11.70
CA ARG A 179 44.29 2.69 -10.26
C ARG A 179 43.78 1.30 -9.87
N GLY A 180 44.67 0.45 -9.38
CA GLY A 180 44.37 -0.87 -8.83
C GLY A 180 43.66 -1.84 -9.79
N LYS A 181 43.80 -1.69 -11.09
CA LYS A 181 43.13 -2.56 -12.09
C LYS A 181 44.08 -3.62 -12.64
N LYS A 182 43.59 -4.86 -12.70
CA LYS A 182 44.30 -5.98 -13.34
C LYS A 182 44.28 -5.85 -14.86
N GLY A 183 45.37 -6.22 -15.49
CA GLY A 183 45.45 -6.24 -16.94
C GLY A 183 46.81 -5.85 -17.49
N THR A 184 47.09 -6.13 -18.76
CA THR A 184 48.33 -5.74 -19.43
C THR A 184 48.36 -4.29 -19.91
N HIS A 185 47.26 -3.60 -19.92
CA HIS A 185 47.05 -2.20 -20.33
C HIS A 185 47.74 -1.78 -21.63
N LYS A 186 48.14 -2.73 -22.51
CA LYS A 186 48.88 -2.47 -23.75
C LYS A 186 48.23 -1.44 -24.69
N LYS A 187 46.88 -1.49 -24.82
CA LYS A 187 46.14 -0.51 -25.64
C LYS A 187 46.26 0.92 -25.11
N LEU A 188 46.16 1.07 -23.79
CA LEU A 188 46.30 2.38 -23.13
C LEU A 188 47.70 2.91 -23.31
N LEU A 189 48.75 2.13 -22.99
CA LEU A 189 50.14 2.54 -23.14
C LEU A 189 50.49 2.93 -24.59
N SER A 190 50.03 2.16 -25.57
CA SER A 190 50.16 2.48 -26.99
C SER A 190 49.43 3.80 -27.38
N SER A 191 48.24 4.05 -26.83
CA SER A 191 47.49 5.29 -27.04
C SER A 191 48.24 6.49 -26.47
N LEU A 192 48.79 6.38 -25.26
CA LEU A 192 49.56 7.43 -24.62
C LEU A 192 50.83 7.81 -25.43
N THR A 193 51.50 6.80 -25.99
CA THR A 193 52.63 7.03 -26.89
C THR A 193 52.21 7.82 -28.14
N SER A 194 51.04 7.47 -28.72
CA SER A 194 50.51 8.17 -29.91
C SER A 194 50.07 9.61 -29.63
N GLN A 195 49.71 9.92 -28.39
CA GLN A 195 49.34 11.25 -27.92
C GLN A 195 50.56 12.13 -27.58
N GLY A 196 51.78 11.57 -27.66
CA GLY A 196 53.06 12.31 -27.47
C GLY A 196 53.57 12.32 -26.03
N PHE A 197 52.97 11.54 -25.12
CA PHE A 197 53.53 11.37 -23.78
C PHE A 197 54.79 10.50 -23.83
N VAL A 198 55.81 10.88 -23.04
CA VAL A 198 57.12 10.24 -23.03
C VAL A 198 57.27 9.26 -21.87
N ARG A 199 56.66 9.56 -20.72
CA ARG A 199 56.89 8.81 -19.48
C ARG A 199 55.62 8.53 -18.73
N VAL A 200 55.60 7.36 -18.09
CA VAL A 200 54.56 6.96 -17.13
C VAL A 200 55.23 6.49 -15.85
N ARG A 201 54.52 6.68 -14.73
CA ARG A 201 54.87 6.07 -13.46
C ARG A 201 54.00 4.81 -13.34
N VAL A 202 54.58 3.65 -13.25
CA VAL A 202 53.92 2.34 -13.12
C VAL A 202 54.30 1.76 -11.76
N ASP A 203 53.29 1.48 -10.92
CA ASP A 203 53.49 0.91 -9.59
C ASP A 203 54.55 1.66 -8.74
N GLY A 204 54.61 3.01 -8.90
CA GLY A 204 55.55 3.90 -8.23
C GLY A 204 56.87 4.14 -8.96
N GLU A 205 57.20 3.38 -10.00
CA GLU A 205 58.43 3.48 -10.79
C GLU A 205 58.20 4.25 -12.10
N ILE A 206 59.08 5.21 -12.40
CA ILE A 206 59.05 5.96 -13.66
C ILE A 206 59.66 5.13 -14.75
N ARG A 207 58.92 4.93 -15.86
CA ARG A 207 59.35 4.16 -17.05
C ARG A 207 59.12 5.00 -18.32
N ASP A 208 60.01 4.90 -19.26
CA ASP A 208 59.83 5.49 -20.59
C ASP A 208 58.86 4.61 -21.44
N LEU A 209 57.93 5.28 -22.11
CA LEU A 209 56.97 4.57 -22.98
C LEU A 209 57.62 3.95 -24.20
N SER A 210 58.81 4.42 -24.62
CA SER A 210 59.65 3.87 -25.71
C SER A 210 60.20 2.49 -25.39
N ASP A 211 60.35 2.15 -24.09
CA ASP A 211 61.04 0.92 -23.67
C ASP A 211 60.22 -0.34 -23.68
N GLY A 212 58.96 -0.26 -24.17
CA GLY A 212 58.07 -1.40 -24.33
C GLY A 212 57.65 -2.03 -23.00
N ILE A 213 56.80 -1.32 -22.22
CA ILE A 213 56.35 -1.74 -20.90
C ILE A 213 55.45 -2.99 -20.98
N GLU A 214 55.88 -4.09 -20.40
CA GLU A 214 55.10 -5.33 -20.26
C GLU A 214 54.59 -5.45 -18.80
N LEU A 215 53.25 -5.62 -18.63
CA LEU A 215 52.58 -5.74 -17.34
C LEU A 215 51.92 -7.12 -17.25
N ASP A 216 51.99 -7.73 -16.06
CA ASP A 216 51.33 -9.02 -15.81
C ASP A 216 49.83 -8.83 -15.64
N LYS A 217 49.04 -9.57 -16.42
CA LYS A 217 47.57 -9.51 -16.40
C LYS A 217 46.91 -9.92 -15.06
N ASN A 218 47.65 -10.66 -14.22
CA ASN A 218 47.11 -11.20 -12.96
C ASN A 218 47.27 -10.27 -11.78
N TYR A 219 48.14 -9.27 -11.87
CA TYR A 219 48.39 -8.27 -10.81
C TYR A 219 47.63 -7.01 -11.08
N SER A 220 47.30 -6.27 -10.00
CA SER A 220 46.72 -4.94 -10.08
C SER A 220 47.83 -3.93 -10.29
N HIS A 221 47.64 -2.99 -11.21
CA HIS A 221 48.64 -1.99 -11.58
C HIS A 221 48.05 -0.58 -11.35
N ASP A 222 48.94 0.34 -10.98
CA ASP A 222 48.71 1.78 -10.96
C ASP A 222 49.52 2.43 -12.07
N ILE A 223 48.86 3.18 -12.97
CA ILE A 223 49.53 3.83 -14.10
C ILE A 223 49.17 5.32 -14.06
N GLU A 224 50.20 6.15 -14.01
CA GLU A 224 50.07 7.61 -14.01
C GLU A 224 50.94 8.20 -15.10
N ILE A 225 50.39 9.10 -15.89
CA ILE A 225 51.13 9.84 -16.91
C ILE A 225 51.95 10.92 -16.22
N VAL A 226 53.26 11.00 -16.51
CA VAL A 226 54.10 12.14 -16.09
C VAL A 226 53.88 13.24 -17.10
N VAL A 227 53.00 14.21 -16.75
CA VAL A 227 52.62 15.28 -17.66
C VAL A 227 53.74 16.36 -17.72
N ASP A 228 54.25 16.78 -16.58
CA ASP A 228 55.35 17.76 -16.53
C ASP A 228 56.23 17.55 -15.27
N ARG A 229 57.42 18.13 -15.30
CA ARG A 229 58.40 18.17 -14.20
C ARG A 229 58.86 19.61 -14.00
N LEU A 230 58.50 20.16 -12.86
CA LEU A 230 58.75 21.56 -12.57
C LEU A 230 59.55 21.74 -11.28
N VAL A 231 60.14 22.93 -11.16
CA VAL A 231 60.81 23.37 -9.94
C VAL A 231 60.16 24.67 -9.52
N LYS A 232 59.73 24.79 -8.26
CA LYS A 232 59.15 26.00 -7.76
C LYS A 232 60.10 27.19 -7.87
N LYS A 233 59.70 28.21 -8.63
CA LYS A 233 60.37 29.50 -8.84
C LYS A 233 59.31 30.53 -9.23
N GLU A 234 59.66 31.81 -9.16
CA GLU A 234 58.78 32.87 -9.64
C GLU A 234 58.44 32.69 -11.14
N GLY A 235 57.17 32.96 -11.52
CA GLY A 235 56.70 32.95 -12.91
C GLY A 235 56.33 31.55 -13.49
N ILE A 236 56.17 30.51 -12.67
CA ILE A 236 55.77 29.18 -13.16
C ILE A 236 54.24 28.96 -13.25
N GLN A 237 53.44 29.94 -12.79
CA GLN A 237 51.99 29.80 -12.57
C GLN A 237 51.23 29.37 -13.85
N GLU A 238 51.50 30.04 -14.99
CA GLU A 238 50.83 29.69 -16.27
C GLU A 238 51.13 28.27 -16.69
N ARG A 239 52.40 27.87 -16.66
CA ARG A 239 52.83 26.51 -17.05
C ARG A 239 52.30 25.45 -16.08
N LEU A 240 52.20 25.78 -14.79
CA LEU A 240 51.62 24.92 -13.79
C LEU A 240 50.11 24.70 -14.07
N ALA A 241 49.39 25.78 -14.38
CA ALA A 241 47.97 25.72 -14.71
C ALA A 241 47.70 24.89 -15.96
N ASP A 242 48.47 25.07 -17.04
CA ASP A 242 48.37 24.30 -18.28
C ASP A 242 48.65 22.82 -18.05
N SER A 243 49.68 22.51 -17.27
CA SER A 243 50.07 21.12 -16.99
C SER A 243 49.04 20.42 -16.08
N LEU A 244 48.49 21.15 -15.09
CA LEU A 244 47.37 20.63 -14.29
C LEU A 244 46.11 20.43 -15.11
N SER A 245 45.75 21.36 -16.00
CA SER A 245 44.64 21.22 -16.93
C SER A 245 44.79 19.98 -17.81
N THR A 246 46.00 19.76 -18.36
CA THR A 246 46.29 18.56 -19.15
C THR A 246 46.19 17.30 -18.32
N ALA A 247 46.70 17.28 -17.08
CA ALA A 247 46.58 16.13 -16.19
C ALA A 247 45.13 15.78 -15.87
N LEU A 248 44.31 16.79 -15.55
CA LEU A 248 42.90 16.66 -15.25
C LEU A 248 42.12 16.10 -16.45
N GLN A 249 42.39 16.57 -17.67
CA GLN A 249 41.76 16.05 -18.89
C GLN A 249 42.10 14.57 -19.15
N GLN A 250 43.37 14.17 -18.94
CA GLN A 250 43.78 12.78 -19.17
C GLN A 250 43.27 11.79 -18.13
N ALA A 251 43.10 12.21 -16.92
CA ALA A 251 42.69 11.37 -15.79
C ALA A 251 41.27 11.69 -15.26
N ASN A 252 40.35 12.11 -16.14
CA ASN A 252 38.94 12.36 -15.81
C ASN A 252 38.76 13.26 -14.58
N GLY A 253 39.44 14.37 -14.54
CA GLY A 253 39.34 15.40 -13.50
C GLY A 253 40.16 15.11 -12.23
N VAL A 254 41.15 14.22 -12.28
CA VAL A 254 42.08 13.96 -11.17
C VAL A 254 43.51 14.26 -11.59
N ALA A 255 44.28 14.98 -10.77
CA ALA A 255 45.71 15.21 -10.94
C ALA A 255 46.45 14.90 -9.64
N ALA A 256 47.68 14.45 -9.73
CA ALA A 256 48.54 14.24 -8.57
C ALA A 256 49.84 15.00 -8.72
N ILE A 257 50.35 15.50 -7.63
CA ILE A 257 51.65 16.15 -7.52
C ILE A 257 52.55 15.30 -6.64
N SER A 258 53.68 14.88 -7.17
CA SER A 258 54.74 14.22 -6.40
C SER A 258 55.86 15.24 -6.16
N ALA A 259 55.92 15.81 -4.96
CA ALA A 259 56.82 16.91 -4.60
C ALA A 259 57.98 16.38 -3.74
N GLN A 260 59.22 16.66 -4.18
CA GLN A 260 60.45 16.36 -3.45
C GLN A 260 60.84 17.63 -2.69
N LEU A 261 60.59 17.68 -1.39
CA LEU A 261 60.97 18.76 -0.53
C LEU A 261 62.48 18.83 -0.32
N PRO A 262 63.10 20.02 -0.15
CA PRO A 262 64.56 20.16 -0.08
C PRO A 262 65.25 19.38 1.05
N ASN A 263 64.52 19.01 2.10
CA ASN A 263 65.09 18.38 3.30
C ASN A 263 64.40 17.01 3.65
N GLU A 264 63.71 16.39 2.71
CA GLU A 264 63.01 15.13 2.92
C GLU A 264 63.46 14.08 1.89
N ASP A 265 63.71 12.86 2.33
CA ASP A 265 64.14 11.75 1.46
C ASP A 265 63.00 11.14 0.67
N ARG A 266 61.75 11.30 1.10
CA ARG A 266 60.57 10.78 0.42
C ARG A 266 59.76 11.90 -0.20
N PRO A 267 59.24 11.71 -1.44
CA PRO A 267 58.37 12.68 -2.08
C PRO A 267 57.06 12.75 -1.35
N GLN A 268 56.52 13.95 -1.14
CA GLN A 268 55.20 14.22 -0.67
C GLN A 268 54.23 14.11 -1.85
N GLU A 269 53.16 13.31 -1.71
CA GLU A 269 52.12 13.23 -2.74
C GLU A 269 50.91 14.09 -2.35
N ILE A 270 50.44 14.92 -3.27
CA ILE A 270 49.25 15.74 -3.15
C ILE A 270 48.33 15.38 -4.31
N VAL A 271 47.13 14.95 -3.99
CA VAL A 271 46.14 14.60 -5.02
C VAL A 271 45.08 15.71 -5.09
N PHE A 272 44.83 16.18 -6.31
CA PHE A 272 43.82 17.19 -6.64
C PHE A 272 42.70 16.56 -7.47
N SER A 273 41.54 17.17 -7.39
CA SER A 273 40.42 16.77 -8.21
C SER A 273 39.48 17.92 -8.54
N GLU A 274 39.14 18.05 -9.80
CA GLU A 274 38.03 18.89 -10.29
C GLU A 274 36.67 18.32 -9.92
N ASN A 275 36.61 17.02 -9.73
CA ASN A 275 35.39 16.27 -9.35
C ASN A 275 35.37 16.06 -7.83
N PHE A 276 34.23 15.58 -7.32
CA PHE A 276 34.11 15.18 -5.91
C PHE A 276 34.90 13.88 -5.66
N ALA A 277 36.17 14.02 -5.33
CA ALA A 277 37.06 12.88 -5.10
C ALA A 277 37.69 12.94 -3.70
N CYS A 278 37.84 11.76 -3.11
CA CYS A 278 38.58 11.58 -1.88
C CYS A 278 40.05 11.36 -2.20
N PRO A 279 41.00 12.05 -1.55
CA PRO A 279 42.42 11.85 -1.76
C PRO A 279 42.89 10.40 -1.55
N GLU A 280 42.27 9.68 -0.61
CA GLU A 280 42.66 8.32 -0.25
C GLU A 280 41.89 7.26 -1.06
N HIS A 281 40.59 7.49 -1.41
CA HIS A 281 39.73 6.51 -2.02
C HIS A 281 39.37 6.79 -3.49
N GLY A 282 39.86 7.91 -4.04
CA GLY A 282 39.64 8.29 -5.45
C GLY A 282 38.28 8.95 -5.70
N ALA A 283 37.84 8.91 -6.97
CA ALA A 283 36.58 9.54 -7.38
C ALA A 283 35.37 8.92 -6.66
N VAL A 284 34.55 9.76 -6.04
CA VAL A 284 33.34 9.37 -5.29
C VAL A 284 32.10 9.63 -6.14
N MET A 285 31.98 10.81 -6.74
CA MET A 285 30.87 11.17 -7.62
C MET A 285 31.31 12.16 -8.70
N GLU A 286 30.61 12.11 -9.85
CA GLU A 286 30.93 13.00 -10.98
C GLU A 286 30.31 14.39 -10.78
N GLU A 287 29.06 14.44 -10.30
CA GLU A 287 28.29 15.67 -10.13
C GLU A 287 27.33 15.55 -8.94
N LEU A 288 27.21 16.63 -8.17
CA LEU A 288 26.17 16.75 -7.15
C LEU A 288 24.88 17.29 -7.79
N SER A 289 23.95 16.41 -8.11
CA SER A 289 22.68 16.75 -8.76
C SER A 289 21.49 16.06 -8.08
N PRO A 290 20.25 16.59 -8.21
CA PRO A 290 19.06 15.95 -7.65
C PRO A 290 18.82 14.51 -8.13
N ARG A 291 19.39 14.11 -9.28
CA ARG A 291 19.29 12.74 -9.82
C ARG A 291 20.03 11.72 -8.97
N LEU A 292 21.10 12.14 -8.29
CA LEU A 292 21.89 11.29 -7.38
C LEU A 292 21.05 10.76 -6.20
N PHE A 293 20.01 11.48 -5.81
CA PHE A 293 19.13 11.14 -4.70
C PHE A 293 17.84 10.45 -5.15
N SER A 294 17.71 10.09 -6.43
CA SER A 294 16.55 9.39 -6.95
C SER A 294 16.76 7.87 -6.91
N PHE A 295 15.98 7.19 -6.07
CA PHE A 295 15.97 5.71 -6.08
C PHE A 295 15.21 5.11 -7.29
N ASN A 296 14.53 5.94 -8.09
CA ASN A 296 13.90 5.54 -9.36
C ASN A 296 14.84 5.73 -10.57
N SER A 297 16.03 6.28 -10.34
CA SER A 297 17.03 6.51 -11.38
C SER A 297 18.25 5.63 -11.16
N PRO A 298 18.85 5.02 -12.21
CA PRO A 298 20.08 4.25 -12.10
C PRO A 298 21.28 5.02 -11.51
N TYR A 299 21.23 6.35 -11.56
CA TYR A 299 22.27 7.21 -11.00
C TYR A 299 22.32 7.16 -9.47
N GLY A 300 21.17 7.14 -8.80
CA GLY A 300 21.06 7.13 -7.34
C GLY A 300 20.65 5.81 -6.72
N ALA A 301 19.97 4.94 -7.48
CA ALA A 301 19.43 3.68 -6.99
C ALA A 301 20.51 2.68 -6.56
N CYS A 302 20.29 1.98 -5.45
CA CYS A 302 21.12 0.85 -5.05
C CYS A 302 21.14 -0.21 -6.17
N PRO A 303 22.31 -0.61 -6.67
CA PRO A 303 22.39 -1.54 -7.80
C PRO A 303 21.96 -2.99 -7.47
N ALA A 304 21.89 -3.37 -6.18
CA ALA A 304 21.46 -4.70 -5.78
C ALA A 304 19.92 -4.84 -5.75
N CYS A 305 19.20 -3.84 -5.25
CA CYS A 305 17.73 -3.86 -5.18
C CYS A 305 17.05 -2.92 -6.19
N HIS A 306 17.81 -2.29 -7.07
CA HIS A 306 17.30 -1.34 -8.07
C HIS A 306 16.37 -0.27 -7.49
N GLY A 307 16.68 0.21 -6.27
CA GLY A 307 15.92 1.25 -5.59
C GLY A 307 14.68 0.78 -4.84
N LEU A 308 14.42 -0.52 -4.74
CA LEU A 308 13.28 -1.05 -3.99
C LEU A 308 13.49 -1.07 -2.47
N GLY A 309 14.75 -1.13 -2.01
CA GLY A 309 15.10 -1.25 -0.59
C GLY A 309 14.96 -2.68 -0.03
N SER A 310 14.20 -3.52 -0.69
CA SER A 310 13.99 -4.93 -0.37
C SER A 310 14.06 -5.79 -1.62
N SER A 311 14.17 -7.10 -1.44
CA SER A 311 14.03 -8.10 -2.49
C SER A 311 13.00 -9.15 -2.06
N ARG A 312 12.06 -9.48 -2.94
CA ARG A 312 11.15 -10.60 -2.72
C ARG A 312 11.88 -11.91 -2.94
N MET A 313 11.90 -12.75 -1.93
CA MET A 313 12.52 -14.08 -2.02
C MET A 313 11.74 -15.10 -1.20
N PHE A 314 11.83 -16.37 -1.61
CA PHE A 314 11.24 -17.47 -0.86
C PHE A 314 11.91 -17.62 0.50
N SER A 315 11.08 -17.66 1.57
CA SER A 315 11.56 -17.89 2.93
C SER A 315 11.69 -19.37 3.20
N ALA A 316 12.85 -19.79 3.71
CA ALA A 316 13.07 -21.16 4.17
C ALA A 316 12.07 -21.55 5.28
N GLU A 317 11.73 -20.62 6.16
CA GLU A 317 10.79 -20.82 7.27
C GLU A 317 9.35 -21.02 6.79
N LEU A 318 8.92 -20.27 5.74
CA LEU A 318 7.60 -20.45 5.15
C LEU A 318 7.52 -21.72 4.31
N VAL A 319 8.62 -22.09 3.65
CA VAL A 319 8.71 -23.32 2.84
C VAL A 319 8.74 -24.56 3.73
N ILE A 320 9.34 -24.47 4.94
CA ILE A 320 9.39 -25.52 5.96
C ILE A 320 8.68 -25.05 7.24
N PRO A 321 7.37 -24.97 7.25
CA PRO A 321 6.62 -24.40 8.40
C PRO A 321 6.57 -25.32 9.62
N ASP A 322 6.73 -26.64 9.43
CA ASP A 322 6.79 -27.65 10.50
C ASP A 322 8.09 -28.45 10.44
N PRO A 323 9.11 -28.07 11.21
CA PRO A 323 10.37 -28.79 11.26
C PRO A 323 10.27 -30.22 11.85
N THR A 324 9.17 -30.58 12.47
CA THR A 324 8.95 -31.95 12.98
C THR A 324 8.40 -32.91 11.93
N ALA A 325 7.94 -32.39 10.79
CA ALA A 325 7.44 -33.18 9.69
C ALA A 325 8.57 -33.90 8.92
N ALA A 326 8.27 -35.03 8.34
CA ALA A 326 9.22 -35.78 7.49
C ALA A 326 9.53 -34.99 6.21
N VAL A 327 10.75 -35.12 5.67
CA VAL A 327 11.24 -34.36 4.50
C VAL A 327 10.23 -34.37 3.34
N TYR A 328 9.61 -35.51 3.02
CA TYR A 328 8.64 -35.62 1.93
C TYR A 328 7.40 -34.73 2.09
N SER A 329 7.05 -34.36 3.32
CA SER A 329 5.89 -33.53 3.67
C SER A 329 6.25 -32.17 4.28
N ALA A 330 7.50 -31.98 4.69
CA ALA A 330 7.98 -30.77 5.33
C ALA A 330 8.00 -29.56 4.35
N ILE A 331 8.27 -29.84 3.06
CA ILE A 331 8.32 -28.82 2.01
C ILE A 331 6.89 -28.48 1.58
N ALA A 332 6.29 -27.49 2.22
CA ALA A 332 4.88 -27.13 2.05
C ALA A 332 4.43 -26.93 0.58
N PRO A 333 5.19 -26.23 -0.30
CA PRO A 333 4.81 -26.08 -1.71
C PRO A 333 4.75 -27.40 -2.48
N TRP A 334 5.46 -28.43 -2.05
CA TRP A 334 5.56 -29.74 -2.70
C TRP A 334 4.78 -30.86 -2.02
N SER A 335 4.11 -30.56 -0.91
CA SER A 335 3.37 -31.57 -0.11
C SER A 335 1.99 -31.98 -0.68
N GLU A 336 1.53 -31.36 -1.77
CA GLU A 336 0.26 -31.71 -2.43
C GLU A 336 0.36 -33.05 -3.20
N LYS A 337 -0.77 -33.77 -3.28
CA LYS A 337 -0.86 -35.19 -3.72
C LYS A 337 -0.34 -35.51 -5.13
N ASP A 338 -0.09 -34.54 -6.00
CA ASP A 338 0.26 -34.75 -7.41
C ASP A 338 1.72 -34.40 -7.75
N ASN A 339 2.61 -34.26 -6.75
CA ASN A 339 4.00 -33.82 -6.96
C ASN A 339 5.02 -34.99 -7.00
N THR A 340 4.70 -36.10 -7.68
CA THR A 340 5.59 -37.25 -7.84
C THR A 340 6.98 -36.88 -8.38
N TYR A 341 7.08 -35.91 -9.28
CA TYR A 341 8.34 -35.43 -9.84
C TYR A 341 9.28 -34.83 -8.78
N TYR A 342 8.78 -33.96 -7.91
CA TYR A 342 9.61 -33.35 -6.86
C TYR A 342 9.99 -34.34 -5.76
N LEU A 343 9.14 -35.30 -5.48
CA LEU A 343 9.45 -36.42 -4.55
C LEU A 343 10.56 -37.30 -5.10
N SER A 344 10.53 -37.66 -6.37
CA SER A 344 11.61 -38.41 -7.04
C SER A 344 12.92 -37.64 -7.03
N LEU A 345 12.88 -36.30 -7.28
CA LEU A 345 14.06 -35.45 -7.19
C LEU A 345 14.65 -35.41 -5.77
N LEU A 346 13.80 -35.26 -4.75
CA LEU A 346 14.24 -35.30 -3.35
C LEU A 346 14.80 -36.67 -2.93
N TYR A 347 14.25 -37.75 -3.47
CA TYR A 347 14.78 -39.10 -3.26
C TYR A 347 16.22 -39.19 -3.78
N SER A 348 16.47 -38.72 -4.99
CA SER A 348 17.82 -38.71 -5.59
C SER A 348 18.80 -37.85 -4.77
N VAL A 349 18.34 -36.71 -4.23
CA VAL A 349 19.12 -35.87 -3.30
C VAL A 349 19.41 -36.65 -2.00
N GLY A 350 18.43 -37.36 -1.47
CA GLY A 350 18.60 -38.17 -0.26
C GLY A 350 19.62 -39.30 -0.43
N GLN A 351 19.64 -39.97 -1.57
CA GLN A 351 20.62 -40.98 -1.91
C GLN A 351 22.04 -40.39 -2.01
N ALA A 352 22.18 -39.24 -2.64
CA ALA A 352 23.47 -38.58 -2.82
C ALA A 352 24.06 -38.03 -1.51
N PHE A 353 23.21 -37.53 -0.58
CA PHE A 353 23.65 -36.88 0.66
C PHE A 353 23.35 -37.68 1.95
N GLY A 354 22.88 -38.90 1.84
CA GLY A 354 22.75 -39.87 2.93
C GLY A 354 21.64 -39.53 3.92
N PHE A 355 20.42 -39.26 3.45
CA PHE A 355 19.23 -39.12 4.28
C PHE A 355 18.00 -39.78 3.65
N GLU A 356 17.07 -40.21 4.48
CA GLU A 356 15.79 -40.78 4.03
C GLU A 356 14.68 -39.74 4.02
N LEU A 357 13.73 -39.83 3.10
CA LEU A 357 12.60 -38.93 3.00
C LEU A 357 11.66 -38.94 4.22
N ASN A 358 11.65 -40.06 4.96
CA ASN A 358 10.86 -40.19 6.18
C ASN A 358 11.51 -39.54 7.41
N THR A 359 12.78 -39.12 7.32
CA THR A 359 13.46 -38.43 8.40
C THR A 359 12.80 -37.11 8.69
N PRO A 360 12.47 -36.78 9.97
CA PRO A 360 12.01 -35.44 10.35
C PRO A 360 13.02 -34.37 9.98
N TRP A 361 12.55 -33.23 9.46
CA TRP A 361 13.41 -32.14 9.01
C TRP A 361 14.42 -31.66 10.07
N ASN A 362 13.97 -31.56 11.33
CA ASN A 362 14.82 -31.12 12.46
C ASN A 362 15.88 -32.17 12.88
N GLN A 363 15.81 -33.40 12.37
CA GLN A 363 16.80 -34.46 12.61
C GLN A 363 17.86 -34.54 11.53
N LEU A 364 17.66 -33.80 10.40
CA LEU A 364 18.68 -33.69 9.36
C LEU A 364 19.86 -32.86 9.86
N LYS A 365 21.06 -33.22 9.38
CA LYS A 365 22.25 -32.40 9.61
C LYS A 365 22.13 -31.04 8.94
N PRO A 366 22.71 -29.96 9.48
CA PRO A 366 22.65 -28.61 8.88
C PRO A 366 23.09 -28.57 7.41
N GLU A 367 24.09 -29.39 7.04
CA GLU A 367 24.59 -29.51 5.66
C GLU A 367 23.53 -30.10 4.73
N GLN A 368 22.80 -31.14 5.18
CA GLN A 368 21.71 -31.76 4.43
C GLN A 368 20.55 -30.79 4.22
N GLN A 369 20.17 -30.06 5.28
CA GLN A 369 19.15 -29.00 5.19
C GLN A 369 19.58 -27.91 4.18
N LYS A 370 20.85 -27.50 4.22
CA LYS A 370 21.40 -26.49 3.31
C LYS A 370 21.38 -26.96 1.86
N VAL A 371 21.72 -28.21 1.60
CA VAL A 371 21.66 -28.79 0.24
C VAL A 371 20.22 -28.81 -0.28
N ILE A 372 19.24 -29.23 0.53
CA ILE A 372 17.83 -29.26 0.11
C ILE A 372 17.33 -27.86 -0.24
N LEU A 373 17.62 -26.86 0.61
CA LEU A 373 17.12 -25.49 0.43
C LEU A 373 17.85 -24.72 -0.68
N TYR A 374 19.19 -24.81 -0.71
CA TYR A 374 20.02 -23.91 -1.53
C TYR A 374 20.75 -24.61 -2.69
N GLY A 375 20.72 -25.96 -2.74
CA GLY A 375 21.28 -26.73 -3.84
C GLY A 375 22.56 -27.49 -3.51
N ALA A 376 22.89 -28.43 -4.39
CA ALA A 376 24.09 -29.25 -4.32
C ALA A 376 25.27 -28.59 -5.04
N PRO A 377 26.51 -28.69 -4.53
CA PRO A 377 27.69 -28.14 -5.21
C PRO A 377 27.95 -28.83 -6.53
N ASP A 378 27.75 -30.16 -6.57
CA ASP A 378 28.03 -31.00 -7.73
C ASP A 378 26.74 -31.58 -8.32
N PRO A 379 26.74 -31.98 -9.63
CA PRO A 379 25.60 -32.64 -10.24
C PRO A 379 25.28 -33.97 -9.57
N ILE A 380 24.02 -34.22 -9.28
CA ILE A 380 23.51 -35.44 -8.67
C ILE A 380 22.89 -36.34 -9.75
N TRP A 381 22.94 -37.66 -9.53
CA TRP A 381 22.28 -38.65 -10.36
C TRP A 381 20.79 -38.68 -10.03
N VAL A 382 19.94 -38.40 -11.04
CA VAL A 382 18.46 -38.40 -10.90
C VAL A 382 17.90 -39.60 -11.65
N GLU A 383 17.26 -40.51 -10.94
CA GLU A 383 16.57 -41.66 -11.54
C GLU A 383 15.25 -41.22 -12.18
N THR A 384 15.01 -41.75 -13.40
CA THR A 384 13.73 -41.55 -14.10
C THR A 384 12.85 -42.78 -13.91
N ASP A 385 11.64 -42.55 -13.35
CA ASP A 385 10.62 -43.59 -13.18
C ASP A 385 10.01 -43.98 -14.55
N SER A 386 10.70 -44.87 -15.26
CA SER A 386 10.22 -45.43 -16.51
C SER A 386 9.74 -46.85 -16.26
N ARG A 387 8.45 -47.10 -16.36
CA ARG A 387 7.81 -48.44 -16.23
C ARG A 387 8.33 -49.46 -17.23
N TYR A 388 9.21 -49.11 -18.13
CA TYR A 388 9.68 -49.98 -19.23
C TYR A 388 11.18 -50.21 -19.30
N GLN A 389 12.03 -49.55 -18.50
CA GLN A 389 13.49 -49.81 -18.50
C GLN A 389 14.08 -49.46 -17.11
N GLU A 390 14.67 -50.49 -16.47
CA GLU A 390 15.51 -50.37 -15.27
C GLU A 390 16.77 -49.58 -15.54
N ASN A 391 17.18 -48.66 -14.61
CA ASN A 391 18.41 -47.89 -14.60
C ASN A 391 18.61 -46.83 -15.72
N ARG A 392 17.60 -46.04 -16.06
CA ARG A 392 17.84 -44.76 -16.76
C ARG A 392 17.78 -43.59 -15.82
N GLY A 393 18.91 -42.92 -15.67
CA GLY A 393 19.04 -41.65 -14.96
C GLY A 393 19.94 -40.69 -15.72
N TYR A 394 20.01 -39.46 -15.27
CA TYR A 394 20.91 -38.46 -15.84
C TYR A 394 21.50 -37.59 -14.72
N TYR A 395 22.72 -37.08 -14.96
CA TYR A 395 23.33 -36.11 -14.05
C TYR A 395 22.65 -34.75 -14.20
N ARG A 396 22.21 -34.17 -13.09
CA ARG A 396 21.59 -32.88 -13.05
C ARG A 396 22.11 -32.05 -11.87
N HIS A 397 22.33 -30.78 -12.11
CA HIS A 397 22.62 -29.84 -11.03
C HIS A 397 21.33 -29.53 -10.26
N PHE A 398 21.32 -29.83 -8.98
CA PHE A 398 20.21 -29.54 -8.09
C PHE A 398 20.38 -28.13 -7.50
N SER A 399 19.61 -27.17 -7.98
CA SER A 399 19.70 -25.75 -7.58
C SER A 399 19.05 -25.41 -6.23
N GLY A 400 18.48 -26.40 -5.54
CA GLY A 400 17.76 -26.21 -4.29
C GLY A 400 16.29 -25.82 -4.45
N VAL A 401 15.50 -26.09 -3.42
CA VAL A 401 14.06 -25.84 -3.38
C VAL A 401 13.75 -24.38 -3.63
N LEU A 402 14.44 -23.46 -2.94
CA LEU A 402 14.17 -22.03 -3.04
C LEU A 402 14.40 -21.48 -4.46
N ALA A 403 15.48 -21.88 -5.11
CA ALA A 403 15.79 -21.47 -6.49
C ALA A 403 14.82 -22.06 -7.50
N ILE A 404 14.35 -23.31 -7.28
CA ILE A 404 13.33 -23.93 -8.13
C ILE A 404 12.00 -23.19 -8.02
N LEU A 405 11.56 -22.86 -6.81
CA LEU A 405 10.35 -22.10 -6.56
C LEU A 405 10.43 -20.68 -7.16
N GLN A 406 11.60 -20.01 -7.03
CA GLN A 406 11.84 -18.70 -7.62
C GLN A 406 11.68 -18.75 -9.15
N ARG A 407 12.32 -19.69 -9.81
CA ARG A 407 12.19 -19.88 -11.25
C ARG A 407 10.74 -20.20 -11.66
N GLN A 408 10.07 -21.08 -10.92
CA GLN A 408 8.67 -21.42 -11.19
C GLN A 408 7.76 -20.19 -11.07
N TYR A 409 8.00 -19.31 -10.10
CA TYR A 409 7.25 -18.05 -9.93
C TYR A 409 7.49 -17.07 -11.07
N GLU A 410 8.73 -16.96 -11.55
CA GLU A 410 9.12 -16.06 -12.64
C GLU A 410 8.61 -16.55 -14.02
N GLU A 411 8.67 -17.86 -14.28
CA GLU A 411 8.32 -18.45 -15.58
C GLU A 411 6.82 -18.74 -15.76
N THR A 412 6.06 -18.86 -14.65
CA THR A 412 4.64 -19.20 -14.77
C THR A 412 3.78 -18.01 -15.24
N SER A 413 2.93 -18.25 -16.23
CA SER A 413 1.87 -17.33 -16.65
C SER A 413 0.54 -17.57 -15.95
N SER A 414 0.46 -18.60 -15.08
CA SER A 414 -0.78 -19.01 -14.39
C SER A 414 -0.96 -18.23 -13.10
N GLU A 415 -1.89 -17.29 -13.06
CA GLU A 415 -2.23 -16.53 -11.85
C GLU A 415 -2.54 -17.41 -10.62
N PRO A 416 -3.31 -18.54 -10.71
CA PRO A 416 -3.54 -19.41 -9.56
C PRO A 416 -2.27 -20.05 -9.00
N ILE A 417 -1.26 -20.32 -9.84
CA ILE A 417 0.03 -20.87 -9.40
C ILE A 417 0.84 -19.74 -8.72
N LYS A 418 0.85 -18.55 -9.29
CA LYS A 418 1.48 -17.37 -8.66
C LYS A 418 0.89 -17.11 -7.28
N ASP A 419 -0.44 -17.05 -7.17
CA ASP A 419 -1.14 -16.84 -5.89
C ASP A 419 -0.76 -17.89 -4.85
N LYS A 420 -0.60 -19.16 -5.26
CA LYS A 420 -0.15 -20.24 -4.37
C LYS A 420 1.31 -20.08 -3.93
N LEU A 421 2.17 -19.57 -4.79
CA LEU A 421 3.58 -19.40 -4.48
C LEU A 421 3.84 -18.11 -3.68
N GLU A 422 3.05 -17.05 -3.89
CA GLU A 422 3.20 -15.78 -3.18
C GLU A 422 3.14 -15.91 -1.65
N GLN A 423 2.39 -16.88 -1.12
CA GLN A 423 2.31 -17.11 0.33
C GLN A 423 3.63 -17.56 0.97
N TYR A 424 4.62 -17.97 0.18
CA TYR A 424 5.96 -18.38 0.64
C TYR A 424 7.03 -17.32 0.42
N LEU A 425 6.65 -16.17 -0.16
CA LEU A 425 7.55 -15.03 -0.40
C LEU A 425 7.57 -14.10 0.82
N VAL A 426 8.74 -13.57 1.10
CA VAL A 426 8.95 -12.50 2.07
C VAL A 426 9.73 -11.35 1.43
N ASP A 427 9.42 -10.15 1.86
CA ASP A 427 10.22 -8.97 1.51
C ASP A 427 11.41 -8.89 2.48
N LYS A 428 12.59 -9.32 2.00
CA LYS A 428 13.84 -9.22 2.76
C LYS A 428 14.49 -7.85 2.49
N VAL A 429 14.88 -7.17 3.56
CA VAL A 429 15.65 -5.91 3.46
C VAL A 429 16.92 -6.17 2.64
N CYS A 430 17.23 -5.27 1.72
CA CYS A 430 18.41 -5.40 0.86
C CYS A 430 19.70 -5.33 1.71
N ASP A 431 20.50 -6.38 1.68
CA ASP A 431 21.72 -6.50 2.48
C ASP A 431 22.76 -5.42 2.10
N ARG A 432 22.75 -4.90 0.85
CA ARG A 432 23.70 -3.88 0.39
C ARG A 432 23.36 -2.47 0.86
N CYS A 433 22.10 -2.05 0.80
CA CYS A 433 21.71 -0.69 1.19
C CYS A 433 21.01 -0.62 2.55
N GLY A 434 20.79 -1.75 3.22
CA GLY A 434 20.10 -1.78 4.52
C GLY A 434 18.71 -1.16 4.48
N GLY A 435 17.97 -1.31 3.37
CA GLY A 435 16.65 -0.69 3.17
C GLY A 435 16.67 0.74 2.63
N LYS A 436 17.80 1.42 2.63
CA LYS A 436 17.94 2.86 2.30
C LYS A 436 17.72 3.20 0.81
N ARG A 437 17.56 2.22 -0.08
CA ARG A 437 17.24 2.33 -1.52
C ARG A 437 18.30 3.01 -2.39
N LEU A 438 19.20 3.80 -1.82
CA LEU A 438 20.21 4.62 -2.50
C LEU A 438 21.60 3.98 -2.47
N LYS A 439 22.48 4.49 -3.34
CA LYS A 439 23.91 4.18 -3.35
C LYS A 439 24.62 4.76 -2.13
N PRO A 440 25.75 4.15 -1.68
CA PRO A 440 26.55 4.71 -0.58
C PRO A 440 27.02 6.16 -0.82
N GLU A 441 27.36 6.50 -2.06
CA GLU A 441 27.81 7.85 -2.45
C GLU A 441 26.70 8.89 -2.25
N SER A 442 25.44 8.53 -2.56
CA SER A 442 24.28 9.39 -2.33
C SER A 442 24.00 9.58 -0.83
N LEU A 443 24.21 8.54 -0.04
CA LEU A 443 24.01 8.54 1.40
C LEU A 443 25.12 9.29 2.17
N ALA A 444 26.28 9.47 1.54
CA ALA A 444 27.39 10.20 2.09
C ALA A 444 27.26 11.74 1.93
N VAL A 445 26.20 12.24 1.29
CA VAL A 445 25.92 13.67 1.19
C VAL A 445 25.07 14.12 2.38
N ARG A 446 25.46 15.23 3.01
CA ARG A 446 24.79 15.80 4.18
C ARG A 446 24.28 17.21 3.91
N VAL A 447 23.19 17.57 4.57
CA VAL A 447 22.72 18.96 4.71
C VAL A 447 22.68 19.22 6.21
N GLY A 448 23.56 20.12 6.67
CA GLY A 448 23.87 20.19 8.09
C GLY A 448 24.37 18.84 8.61
N GLN A 449 23.77 18.36 9.68
CA GLN A 449 24.17 17.11 10.36
C GLN A 449 23.49 15.84 9.78
N TYR A 450 22.55 15.94 8.83
CA TYR A 450 21.73 14.82 8.37
C TYR A 450 21.97 14.48 6.90
N ASN A 451 21.90 13.19 6.57
CA ASN A 451 21.73 12.71 5.20
C ASN A 451 20.23 12.59 4.85
N ILE A 452 19.91 12.32 3.57
CA ILE A 452 18.51 12.27 3.13
C ILE A 452 17.68 11.17 3.83
N THR A 453 18.28 10.02 4.15
CA THR A 453 17.58 8.91 4.81
C THR A 453 17.35 9.19 6.29
N ASP A 454 18.17 9.99 6.94
CA ASP A 454 17.94 10.41 8.32
C ASP A 454 16.69 11.28 8.46
N LEU A 455 16.25 11.95 7.37
CA LEU A 455 14.99 12.69 7.32
C LEU A 455 13.80 11.83 6.88
N THR A 456 14.03 10.78 6.08
CA THR A 456 12.92 9.99 5.52
C THR A 456 12.55 8.76 6.34
N ASN A 457 13.48 8.19 7.12
CA ASN A 457 13.27 6.96 7.88
C ASN A 457 12.74 7.18 9.31
N VAL A 458 12.46 8.41 9.66
CA VAL A 458 11.87 8.78 10.96
C VAL A 458 10.42 9.20 10.78
N SER A 459 9.68 9.32 11.88
CA SER A 459 8.30 9.82 11.83
C SER A 459 8.24 11.22 11.21
N ILE A 460 7.12 11.54 10.56
CA ILE A 460 6.88 12.86 9.95
C ILE A 460 7.07 13.97 10.99
N GLU A 461 6.64 13.75 12.23
CA GLU A 461 6.84 14.70 13.34
C GLU A 461 8.34 14.92 13.60
N THR A 462 9.11 13.86 13.79
CA THR A 462 10.57 13.94 13.99
C THR A 462 11.28 14.52 12.76
N SER A 463 10.80 14.22 11.54
CA SER A 463 11.33 14.81 10.32
C SER A 463 11.14 16.32 10.30
N LEU A 464 9.96 16.81 10.70
CA LEU A 464 9.68 18.25 10.81
C LEU A 464 10.60 18.94 11.83
N GLU A 465 10.79 18.32 13.00
CA GLU A 465 11.71 18.81 14.03
C GLU A 465 13.14 18.88 13.49
N ARG A 466 13.65 17.82 12.85
CA ARG A 466 14.99 17.79 12.26
C ARG A 466 15.18 18.86 11.19
N VAL A 467 14.20 19.04 10.31
CA VAL A 467 14.20 20.10 9.28
C VAL A 467 14.14 21.50 9.91
N GLY A 468 13.53 21.63 11.09
CA GLY A 468 13.50 22.86 11.88
C GLY A 468 14.86 23.25 12.48
N HIS A 469 15.68 22.25 12.84
CA HIS A 469 16.95 22.41 13.56
C HIS A 469 18.18 22.06 12.71
N LEU A 470 18.12 22.28 11.38
CA LEU A 470 19.25 22.08 10.49
C LEU A 470 20.35 23.12 10.76
N GLU A 471 21.57 22.63 10.96
CA GLU A 471 22.77 23.48 11.10
C GLU A 471 23.28 23.84 9.71
N LEU A 472 22.96 25.05 9.23
CA LEU A 472 23.29 25.50 7.88
C LEU A 472 24.23 26.69 7.95
N SER A 473 25.22 26.71 7.05
CA SER A 473 25.99 27.92 6.79
C SER A 473 25.13 29.02 6.14
N ASP A 474 25.54 30.29 6.23
CA ASP A 474 24.81 31.42 5.62
C ASP A 474 24.50 31.21 4.13
N ARG A 475 25.42 30.60 3.40
CA ARG A 475 25.28 30.27 1.98
C ARG A 475 24.20 29.17 1.79
N GLN A 476 24.26 28.12 2.57
CA GLN A 476 23.29 27.02 2.51
C GLN A 476 21.89 27.50 2.91
N ALA A 477 21.80 28.33 3.94
CA ALA A 477 20.52 28.88 4.41
C ALA A 477 19.83 29.70 3.30
N LYS A 478 20.54 30.55 2.57
CA LYS A 478 20.00 31.32 1.44
C LYS A 478 19.55 30.42 0.28
N ILE A 479 20.29 29.36 -0.04
CA ILE A 479 19.95 28.42 -1.12
C ILE A 479 18.72 27.59 -0.73
N ALA A 480 18.63 27.18 0.53
CA ALA A 480 17.63 26.25 1.04
C ALA A 480 16.31 26.91 1.45
N GLU A 481 16.25 28.21 1.65
CA GLU A 481 15.13 28.95 2.27
C GLU A 481 13.75 28.59 1.69
N LEU A 482 13.60 28.73 0.36
CA LEU A 482 12.32 28.43 -0.30
C LEU A 482 11.97 26.94 -0.25
N VAL A 483 12.96 26.07 -0.43
CA VAL A 483 12.79 24.61 -0.42
C VAL A 483 12.39 24.13 0.99
N LEU A 484 13.04 24.64 2.02
CA LEU A 484 12.74 24.30 3.41
C LEU A 484 11.34 24.80 3.83
N ARG A 485 10.91 25.95 3.34
CA ARG A 485 9.54 26.45 3.57
C ARG A 485 8.50 25.47 3.02
N GLU A 486 8.70 24.98 1.78
CA GLU A 486 7.81 24.02 1.15
C GLU A 486 7.82 22.66 1.86
N ILE A 487 8.99 22.15 2.23
CA ILE A 487 9.10 20.90 2.99
C ILE A 487 8.36 20.99 4.33
N ARG A 488 8.60 22.08 5.10
CA ARG A 488 7.93 22.28 6.40
C ARG A 488 6.42 22.39 6.26
N ALA A 489 5.93 23.12 5.27
CA ALA A 489 4.51 23.25 5.02
C ALA A 489 3.84 21.90 4.71
N ARG A 490 4.44 21.09 3.83
CA ARG A 490 3.91 19.76 3.48
C ARG A 490 3.97 18.76 4.64
N LEU A 491 5.06 18.77 5.42
CA LEU A 491 5.15 17.94 6.63
C LEU A 491 4.08 18.34 7.65
N GLN A 492 3.84 19.65 7.84
CA GLN A 492 2.81 20.15 8.74
C GLN A 492 1.41 19.73 8.28
N PHE A 493 1.11 19.74 6.97
CA PHE A 493 -0.19 19.26 6.47
C PHE A 493 -0.41 17.76 6.76
N LEU A 494 0.63 16.95 6.68
CA LEU A 494 0.53 15.52 7.04
C LEU A 494 0.24 15.34 8.55
N ILE A 495 0.81 16.19 9.40
CA ILE A 495 0.52 16.21 10.85
C ILE A 495 -0.92 16.70 11.09
N ASP A 496 -1.37 17.72 10.39
CA ASP A 496 -2.72 18.28 10.52
C ASP A 496 -3.83 17.27 10.18
N VAL A 497 -3.52 16.28 9.31
CA VAL A 497 -4.45 15.18 8.98
C VAL A 497 -4.23 13.90 9.82
N GLY A 498 -3.42 13.95 10.88
CA GLY A 498 -3.21 12.84 11.81
C GLY A 498 -2.30 11.72 11.27
N LEU A 499 -1.27 12.06 10.48
CA LEU A 499 -0.32 11.11 9.91
C LEU A 499 1.10 11.31 10.45
N GLU A 500 1.26 11.95 11.61
CA GLU A 500 2.55 12.26 12.24
C GLU A 500 3.43 11.04 12.50
N TYR A 501 2.80 9.88 12.71
CA TYR A 501 3.49 8.62 13.02
C TYR A 501 4.09 7.89 11.81
N LEU A 502 3.68 8.25 10.58
CA LEU A 502 4.21 7.64 9.36
C LEU A 502 5.65 8.09 9.09
N THR A 503 6.38 7.29 8.30
CA THR A 503 7.70 7.66 7.78
C THR A 503 7.60 7.98 6.29
N LEU A 504 8.45 8.90 5.79
CA LEU A 504 8.42 9.30 4.38
C LEU A 504 8.88 8.19 3.42
N ASP A 505 9.68 7.24 3.90
CA ASP A 505 10.17 6.08 3.13
C ASP A 505 9.18 4.92 3.09
N ARG A 506 8.10 4.96 3.90
CA ARG A 506 7.08 3.92 3.93
C ARG A 506 6.47 3.72 2.55
N SER A 507 6.43 2.46 2.12
CA SER A 507 5.84 2.10 0.82
C SER A 507 4.35 2.44 0.75
N ALA A 508 3.93 3.06 -0.35
CA ALA A 508 2.51 3.38 -0.58
C ALA A 508 1.62 2.14 -0.63
N THR A 509 2.17 0.97 -1.01
CA THR A 509 1.45 -0.31 -1.04
C THR A 509 1.13 -0.87 0.35
N SER A 510 1.82 -0.40 1.40
CA SER A 510 1.61 -0.82 2.79
C SER A 510 0.64 0.07 3.57
N LEU A 511 0.14 1.12 2.94
CA LEU A 511 -0.80 2.06 3.56
C LEU A 511 -2.21 1.47 3.61
N SER A 512 -2.92 1.74 4.69
CA SER A 512 -4.37 1.52 4.74
C SER A 512 -5.09 2.48 3.78
N GLY A 513 -6.33 2.14 3.39
CA GLY A 513 -7.14 3.00 2.53
C GLY A 513 -7.30 4.42 3.09
N GLY A 514 -7.56 4.54 4.39
CA GLY A 514 -7.69 5.84 5.07
C GLY A 514 -6.38 6.63 5.15
N GLU A 515 -5.22 5.97 5.40
CA GLU A 515 -3.91 6.64 5.36
C GLU A 515 -3.61 7.20 3.96
N ALA A 516 -3.83 6.41 2.91
CA ALA A 516 -3.60 6.84 1.51
C ALA A 516 -4.52 8.01 1.12
N GLN A 517 -5.78 7.99 1.54
CA GLN A 517 -6.74 9.07 1.30
C GLN A 517 -6.33 10.37 1.99
N ARG A 518 -5.91 10.31 3.27
CA ARG A 518 -5.43 11.47 4.03
C ARG A 518 -4.14 12.06 3.46
N ILE A 519 -3.23 11.22 2.95
CA ILE A 519 -2.04 11.70 2.24
C ILE A 519 -2.44 12.53 1.01
N ARG A 520 -3.43 12.08 0.22
CA ARG A 520 -3.91 12.85 -0.93
C ARG A 520 -4.57 14.14 -0.50
N LEU A 521 -5.40 14.10 0.57
CA LEU A 521 -6.02 15.31 1.12
C LEU A 521 -4.96 16.33 1.53
N ALA A 522 -3.93 15.91 2.27
CA ALA A 522 -2.82 16.77 2.67
C ALA A 522 -2.08 17.38 1.46
N THR A 523 -1.86 16.57 0.40
CA THR A 523 -1.23 17.05 -0.84
C THR A 523 -2.08 18.11 -1.54
N GLN A 524 -3.41 17.93 -1.59
CA GLN A 524 -4.32 18.89 -2.22
C GLN A 524 -4.40 20.21 -1.44
N ILE A 525 -4.41 20.16 -0.11
CA ILE A 525 -4.35 21.37 0.74
C ILE A 525 -3.05 22.11 0.50
N GLY A 526 -1.94 21.38 0.40
CA GLY A 526 -0.62 21.93 0.10
C GLY A 526 -0.53 22.64 -1.26
N SER A 527 -1.42 22.31 -2.20
CA SER A 527 -1.47 22.98 -3.51
C SER A 527 -2.03 24.42 -3.44
N GLY A 528 -2.74 24.79 -2.36
CA GLY A 528 -3.33 26.13 -2.17
C GLY A 528 -4.38 26.50 -3.20
N LEU A 529 -5.02 25.52 -3.88
CA LEU A 529 -6.03 25.76 -4.90
C LEU A 529 -7.29 26.39 -4.26
N THR A 530 -7.88 27.34 -4.96
CA THR A 530 -9.10 28.06 -4.58
C THR A 530 -10.16 27.95 -5.67
N GLY A 531 -11.44 28.00 -5.30
CA GLY A 531 -12.56 27.93 -6.24
C GLY A 531 -12.76 26.52 -6.83
N VAL A 532 -12.25 25.49 -6.20
CA VAL A 532 -12.33 24.08 -6.62
C VAL A 532 -13.50 23.37 -5.92
N LEU A 533 -14.09 22.40 -6.60
CA LEU A 533 -15.03 21.46 -6.01
C LEU A 533 -14.29 20.19 -5.58
N TYR A 534 -14.19 19.95 -4.29
CA TYR A 534 -13.64 18.69 -3.76
C TYR A 534 -14.78 17.71 -3.46
N VAL A 535 -14.66 16.48 -3.93
CA VAL A 535 -15.58 15.38 -3.62
C VAL A 535 -14.81 14.31 -2.86
N LEU A 536 -15.17 14.08 -1.60
CA LEU A 536 -14.48 13.16 -0.70
C LEU A 536 -15.39 11.97 -0.35
N ASP A 537 -14.80 10.75 -0.33
CA ASP A 537 -15.50 9.53 0.05
C ASP A 537 -15.05 9.09 1.44
N GLU A 538 -15.89 9.25 2.44
CA GLU A 538 -15.70 8.79 3.82
C GLU A 538 -14.30 9.11 4.39
N PRO A 539 -13.87 10.38 4.43
CA PRO A 539 -12.53 10.74 4.87
C PRO A 539 -12.24 10.45 6.36
N SER A 540 -13.25 10.23 7.20
CA SER A 540 -13.13 9.83 8.61
C SER A 540 -12.79 8.35 8.83
N ILE A 541 -12.68 7.58 7.75
CA ILE A 541 -12.52 6.12 7.81
C ILE A 541 -11.25 5.68 8.57
N GLY A 542 -11.39 4.72 9.49
CA GLY A 542 -10.28 4.20 10.29
C GLY A 542 -9.66 5.21 11.25
N LEU A 543 -10.33 6.34 11.49
CA LEU A 543 -9.91 7.35 12.45
C LEU A 543 -10.46 7.05 13.85
N HIS A 544 -9.61 7.25 14.85
CA HIS A 544 -10.08 7.42 16.22
C HIS A 544 -10.81 8.78 16.36
N GLN A 545 -11.79 8.87 17.24
CA GLN A 545 -12.58 10.11 17.43
C GLN A 545 -11.71 11.34 17.69
N ARG A 546 -10.62 11.20 18.43
CA ARG A 546 -9.65 12.27 18.64
C ARG A 546 -9.07 12.83 17.34
N ASP A 547 -8.75 11.94 16.39
CA ASP A 547 -8.12 12.33 15.13
C ASP A 547 -9.14 12.90 14.14
N ASN A 548 -10.42 12.54 14.27
CA ASN A 548 -11.52 13.07 13.47
C ASN A 548 -11.66 14.60 13.62
N GLY A 549 -11.53 15.13 14.82
CA GLY A 549 -11.56 16.57 15.07
C GLY A 549 -10.41 17.35 14.36
N ARG A 550 -9.23 16.70 14.14
CA ARG A 550 -8.13 17.29 13.34
C ARG A 550 -8.50 17.33 11.86
N LEU A 551 -9.08 16.24 11.35
CA LEU A 551 -9.57 16.16 9.97
C LEU A 551 -10.62 17.24 9.69
N LEU A 552 -11.60 17.41 10.57
CA LEU A 552 -12.65 18.43 10.44
C LEU A 552 -12.10 19.85 10.39
N ARG A 553 -11.12 20.18 11.24
CA ARG A 553 -10.44 21.49 11.17
C ARG A 553 -9.73 21.68 9.82
N THR A 554 -9.16 20.63 9.27
CA THR A 554 -8.49 20.64 7.97
C THR A 554 -9.48 20.87 6.83
N LEU A 555 -10.62 20.17 6.83
CA LEU A 555 -11.70 20.36 5.86
C LEU A 555 -12.30 21.79 5.95
N THR A 556 -12.48 22.30 7.17
CA THR A 556 -12.93 23.67 7.40
C THR A 556 -11.95 24.70 6.83
N LYS A 557 -10.63 24.53 7.07
CA LYS A 557 -9.59 25.37 6.45
C LYS A 557 -9.69 25.36 4.93
N LEU A 558 -9.86 24.16 4.31
CA LEU A 558 -9.97 24.02 2.87
C LEU A 558 -11.22 24.72 2.31
N ARG A 559 -12.36 24.66 3.01
CA ARG A 559 -13.58 25.42 2.70
C ARG A 559 -13.33 26.93 2.78
N ASP A 560 -12.70 27.38 3.86
CA ASP A 560 -12.47 28.81 4.14
C ASP A 560 -11.50 29.48 3.14
N LEU A 561 -10.73 28.67 2.39
CA LEU A 561 -9.98 29.12 1.23
C LEU A 561 -10.86 29.43 0.00
N GLY A 562 -12.18 29.29 0.09
CA GLY A 562 -13.13 29.55 -1.01
C GLY A 562 -13.36 28.32 -1.89
N ASN A 563 -13.29 27.12 -1.32
CA ASN A 563 -13.58 25.86 -2.01
C ASN A 563 -14.95 25.29 -1.59
N THR A 564 -15.59 24.58 -2.49
CA THR A 564 -16.79 23.79 -2.20
C THR A 564 -16.39 22.34 -1.90
N LEU A 565 -16.85 21.82 -0.77
CA LEU A 565 -16.57 20.44 -0.37
C LEU A 565 -17.89 19.65 -0.35
N ILE A 566 -17.92 18.55 -1.10
CA ILE A 566 -18.97 17.52 -1.00
C ILE A 566 -18.33 16.31 -0.33
N VAL A 567 -18.82 15.91 0.83
CA VAL A 567 -18.29 14.79 1.61
C VAL A 567 -19.38 13.75 1.78
N VAL A 568 -19.13 12.54 1.29
CA VAL A 568 -19.99 11.38 1.59
C VAL A 568 -19.58 10.87 2.96
N GLU A 569 -20.46 10.90 3.95
CA GLU A 569 -20.12 10.57 5.32
C GLU A 569 -21.22 9.93 6.14
N HIS A 570 -20.78 9.18 7.16
CA HIS A 570 -21.63 8.51 8.14
C HIS A 570 -21.26 8.85 9.58
N ASP A 571 -20.16 9.58 9.79
CA ASP A 571 -19.70 9.99 11.11
C ASP A 571 -20.56 11.11 11.70
N GLU A 572 -20.97 10.97 12.97
CA GLU A 572 -21.84 11.90 13.65
C GLU A 572 -21.23 13.31 13.76
N GLU A 573 -19.93 13.41 14.13
CA GLU A 573 -19.26 14.70 14.33
C GLU A 573 -19.15 15.46 13.01
N THR A 574 -18.84 14.76 11.92
CA THR A 574 -18.76 15.31 10.56
C THR A 574 -20.12 15.81 10.08
N ILE A 575 -21.19 15.01 10.27
CA ILE A 575 -22.55 15.42 9.89
C ILE A 575 -22.99 16.66 10.69
N ARG A 576 -22.71 16.72 11.99
CA ARG A 576 -23.04 17.87 12.84
C ARG A 576 -22.24 19.13 12.49
N SER A 577 -21.06 18.99 11.92
CA SER A 577 -20.19 20.13 11.54
C SER A 577 -20.46 20.66 10.13
N ALA A 578 -21.37 20.06 9.38
CA ALA A 578 -21.69 20.43 8.01
C ALA A 578 -22.46 21.76 7.93
N ASP A 579 -22.13 22.60 6.93
CA ASP A 579 -22.91 23.79 6.59
C ASP A 579 -24.26 23.44 5.92
N ARG A 580 -24.27 22.28 5.18
CA ARG A 580 -25.43 21.74 4.48
C ARG A 580 -25.38 20.24 4.50
N ILE A 581 -26.52 19.62 4.75
CA ILE A 581 -26.69 18.16 4.78
C ILE A 581 -27.70 17.77 3.70
N VAL A 582 -27.41 16.71 2.98
CA VAL A 582 -28.32 16.06 2.01
C VAL A 582 -28.41 14.59 2.39
N ASP A 583 -29.56 14.17 2.85
CA ASP A 583 -29.83 12.77 3.21
C ASP A 583 -30.52 12.05 2.06
N ILE A 584 -29.90 10.95 1.60
CA ILE A 584 -30.33 10.19 0.44
C ILE A 584 -30.85 8.82 0.89
N GLY A 585 -32.11 8.54 0.51
CA GLY A 585 -32.80 7.34 0.96
C GLY A 585 -34.10 7.08 0.19
N PRO A 586 -35.17 6.59 0.87
CA PRO A 586 -35.20 6.17 2.29
C PRO A 586 -34.53 4.82 2.56
N GLY A 587 -34.31 3.97 1.53
CA GLY A 587 -33.71 2.64 1.63
C GLY A 587 -32.51 2.47 0.73
N ALA A 588 -32.11 1.21 0.49
CA ALA A 588 -30.99 0.84 -0.38
C ALA A 588 -31.49 0.37 -1.75
N GLY A 589 -30.65 0.44 -2.77
CA GLY A 589 -30.94 -0.04 -4.12
C GLY A 589 -32.18 0.60 -4.73
N VAL A 590 -33.14 -0.20 -5.18
CA VAL A 590 -34.40 0.27 -5.78
C VAL A 590 -35.29 1.04 -4.83
N HIS A 591 -35.11 0.84 -3.51
CA HIS A 591 -35.81 1.58 -2.45
C HIS A 591 -35.12 2.87 -2.04
N GLY A 592 -33.96 3.19 -2.65
CA GLY A 592 -33.20 4.41 -2.45
C GLY A 592 -33.38 5.41 -3.59
N GLY A 593 -32.40 6.31 -3.72
CA GLY A 593 -32.31 7.22 -4.85
C GLY A 593 -33.18 8.47 -4.77
N GLU A 594 -33.72 8.81 -3.60
CA GLU A 594 -34.52 10.01 -3.37
C GLU A 594 -33.86 10.93 -2.33
N ILE A 595 -34.08 12.24 -2.42
CA ILE A 595 -33.67 13.17 -1.36
C ILE A 595 -34.74 13.11 -0.26
N VAL A 596 -34.36 12.58 0.90
CA VAL A 596 -35.24 12.43 2.06
C VAL A 596 -35.27 13.69 2.92
N ALA A 597 -34.09 14.32 3.05
CA ALA A 597 -33.94 15.60 3.77
C ALA A 597 -32.82 16.42 3.14
N GLN A 598 -32.96 17.74 3.15
CA GLN A 598 -31.91 18.68 2.79
C GLN A 598 -32.01 19.93 3.61
N GLY A 599 -30.91 20.43 4.13
CA GLY A 599 -30.95 21.63 4.97
C GLY A 599 -29.81 21.66 5.97
N ASP A 600 -30.04 22.25 7.11
CA ASP A 600 -29.15 22.20 8.26
C ASP A 600 -29.42 20.93 9.11
N LEU A 601 -28.71 20.82 10.23
CA LEU A 601 -28.89 19.69 11.13
C LEU A 601 -30.32 19.60 11.66
N ASN A 602 -30.98 20.75 11.93
CA ASN A 602 -32.32 20.77 12.47
C ASN A 602 -33.36 20.27 11.46
N ASP A 603 -33.16 20.55 10.18
CA ASP A 603 -33.99 20.04 9.10
C ASP A 603 -33.89 18.51 9.00
N LEU A 604 -32.68 17.98 9.12
CA LEU A 604 -32.43 16.53 9.14
C LEU A 604 -33.10 15.85 10.35
N LEU A 605 -32.99 16.45 11.55
CA LEU A 605 -33.55 15.89 12.78
C LEU A 605 -35.07 15.85 12.76
N LYS A 606 -35.74 16.80 12.08
CA LYS A 606 -37.20 16.87 11.91
C LYS A 606 -37.75 15.93 10.86
N ALA A 607 -36.92 15.49 9.91
CA ALA A 607 -37.36 14.62 8.83
C ALA A 607 -37.74 13.22 9.33
N GLU A 608 -39.04 12.89 9.23
CA GLU A 608 -39.59 11.62 9.75
C GLU A 608 -39.06 10.42 9.00
N ASN A 609 -38.90 10.53 7.68
CA ASN A 609 -38.44 9.48 6.80
C ASN A 609 -36.90 9.34 6.76
N SER A 610 -36.14 10.24 7.41
CA SER A 610 -34.69 10.17 7.49
C SER A 610 -34.24 9.13 8.51
N MET A 611 -33.58 8.09 8.04
CA MET A 611 -32.99 7.09 8.92
C MET A 611 -31.81 7.70 9.70
N THR A 612 -30.95 8.47 9.06
CA THR A 612 -29.85 9.20 9.70
C THR A 612 -30.39 10.18 10.76
N GLY A 613 -31.41 10.97 10.41
CA GLY A 613 -32.06 11.87 11.34
C GLY A 613 -32.72 11.15 12.52
N ALA A 614 -33.23 9.92 12.32
CA ALA A 614 -33.81 9.12 13.40
C ALA A 614 -32.75 8.69 14.45
N TYR A 615 -31.54 8.31 14.04
CA TYR A 615 -30.45 7.95 14.96
C TYR A 615 -29.87 9.20 15.63
N LEU A 616 -29.52 10.25 14.88
CA LEU A 616 -28.96 11.48 15.41
C LEU A 616 -29.93 12.23 16.35
N GLY A 617 -31.24 12.12 16.08
CA GLY A 617 -32.30 12.66 16.92
C GLY A 617 -32.79 11.73 18.04
N ARG A 618 -32.14 10.58 18.23
CA ARG A 618 -32.42 9.56 19.25
C ARG A 618 -33.84 8.97 19.18
N ARG A 619 -34.52 9.07 18.04
CA ARG A 619 -35.77 8.33 17.78
C ARG A 619 -35.51 6.83 17.57
N ARG A 620 -34.30 6.48 17.15
CA ARG A 620 -33.73 5.12 17.13
C ARG A 620 -32.38 5.13 17.83
N VAL A 621 -32.12 4.11 18.63
CA VAL A 621 -30.90 4.01 19.42
C VAL A 621 -30.33 2.56 19.32
N ILE A 622 -29.03 2.43 19.25
CA ILE A 622 -28.34 1.15 19.51
C ILE A 622 -28.26 1.03 21.04
N GLU A 623 -28.91 0.04 21.63
CA GLU A 623 -29.01 -0.11 23.07
C GLU A 623 -27.70 -0.65 23.65
N THR A 624 -27.20 -0.06 24.74
CA THR A 624 -26.09 -0.60 25.51
C THR A 624 -26.54 -1.81 26.28
N PRO A 625 -25.87 -2.98 26.23
CA PRO A 625 -26.27 -4.16 27.00
C PRO A 625 -26.26 -3.87 28.51
N ALA A 626 -27.34 -4.27 29.20
CA ALA A 626 -27.50 -4.09 30.67
C ALA A 626 -26.46 -4.94 31.42
N GLU A 627 -26.20 -6.15 30.94
CA GLU A 627 -25.22 -7.05 31.54
C GLU A 627 -24.18 -7.48 30.50
N ARG A 628 -22.90 -7.53 30.94
CA ARG A 628 -21.80 -8.03 30.11
C ARG A 628 -21.71 -9.55 30.24
N ARG A 629 -21.49 -10.25 29.11
CA ARG A 629 -21.34 -11.70 29.13
C ARG A 629 -20.14 -12.10 29.98
N PRO A 630 -20.28 -13.12 30.88
CA PRO A 630 -19.18 -13.61 31.70
C PRO A 630 -18.10 -14.34 30.84
N GLY A 631 -18.47 -14.76 29.61
CA GLY A 631 -17.63 -15.61 28.77
C GLY A 631 -17.64 -17.07 29.22
N ASN A 632 -16.71 -17.85 28.67
CA ASN A 632 -16.62 -19.29 28.96
C ASN A 632 -15.53 -19.64 30.03
N GLY A 633 -14.98 -18.62 30.71
CA GLY A 633 -13.94 -18.78 31.74
C GLY A 633 -12.55 -19.13 31.16
N ARG A 634 -12.35 -19.02 29.87
CA ARG A 634 -11.07 -19.28 29.20
C ARG A 634 -10.57 -18.00 28.51
N ALA A 635 -9.24 -17.88 28.40
CA ALA A 635 -8.61 -16.78 27.69
C ALA A 635 -7.38 -17.25 26.92
N ILE A 636 -7.02 -16.55 25.88
CA ILE A 636 -5.74 -16.67 25.20
C ILE A 636 -4.85 -15.54 25.69
N VAL A 637 -3.63 -15.89 26.13
CA VAL A 637 -2.67 -14.92 26.67
C VAL A 637 -1.47 -14.86 25.73
N LEU A 638 -1.21 -13.68 25.21
CA LEU A 638 0.05 -13.35 24.53
C LEU A 638 0.99 -12.76 25.57
N LYS A 639 2.25 -13.21 25.57
CA LYS A 639 3.28 -12.67 26.45
C LYS A 639 4.43 -12.11 25.63
N ASN A 640 4.96 -10.99 26.10
CA ASN A 640 6.13 -10.34 25.53
C ASN A 640 5.99 -10.05 24.04
N ALA A 641 4.87 -9.47 23.61
CA ALA A 641 4.67 -9.04 22.24
C ALA A 641 5.47 -7.74 21.97
N HIS A 642 6.44 -7.78 21.03
CA HIS A 642 7.41 -6.69 20.79
C HIS A 642 7.75 -6.53 19.31
N ARG A 643 6.76 -6.51 18.45
CA ARG A 643 6.94 -6.29 17.01
C ARG A 643 6.56 -4.86 16.63
N ASN A 644 7.26 -4.27 15.65
CA ASN A 644 7.08 -2.88 15.21
C ASN A 644 7.18 -1.92 16.43
N ASN A 645 6.10 -1.19 16.72
CA ASN A 645 6.04 -0.27 17.84
C ASN A 645 5.58 -0.87 19.18
N LEU A 646 5.22 -2.17 19.22
CA LEU A 646 4.77 -2.80 20.47
C LEU A 646 5.91 -2.94 21.49
N LYS A 647 5.65 -2.53 22.73
CA LYS A 647 6.64 -2.40 23.81
C LYS A 647 6.56 -3.55 24.81
N HIS A 648 6.88 -4.79 24.38
CA HIS A 648 6.92 -5.98 25.26
C HIS A 648 5.64 -6.19 26.07
N ILE A 649 4.48 -6.05 25.42
CA ILE A 649 3.18 -6.09 26.09
C ILE A 649 2.68 -7.51 26.32
N ASP A 650 1.95 -7.70 27.42
CA ASP A 650 1.19 -8.90 27.75
C ASP A 650 -0.30 -8.63 27.56
N VAL A 651 -1.00 -9.47 26.79
CA VAL A 651 -2.41 -9.29 26.46
C VAL A 651 -3.22 -10.52 26.78
N GLU A 652 -4.33 -10.37 27.52
CA GLU A 652 -5.30 -11.43 27.77
C GLU A 652 -6.58 -11.21 26.96
N ILE A 653 -6.93 -12.17 26.11
CA ILE A 653 -8.12 -12.14 25.26
C ILE A 653 -9.11 -13.19 25.76
N PRO A 654 -10.18 -12.80 26.47
CA PRO A 654 -11.20 -13.73 26.97
C PRO A 654 -12.03 -14.32 25.84
N LEU A 655 -12.42 -15.59 25.97
CA LEU A 655 -13.18 -16.35 24.98
C LEU A 655 -14.68 -16.43 25.33
N GLY A 656 -15.52 -16.61 24.30
CA GLY A 656 -16.98 -16.57 24.42
C GLY A 656 -17.52 -15.15 24.66
N LYS A 657 -16.80 -14.15 24.20
CA LYS A 657 -17.11 -12.73 24.32
C LYS A 657 -16.95 -11.99 22.99
N LEU A 658 -17.56 -10.81 22.89
CA LEU A 658 -17.24 -9.79 21.92
C LEU A 658 -16.13 -8.92 22.51
N VAL A 659 -14.90 -9.05 22.00
CA VAL A 659 -13.72 -8.30 22.46
C VAL A 659 -13.37 -7.24 21.42
N CYS A 660 -13.27 -5.98 21.84
CA CYS A 660 -12.81 -4.86 21.01
C CYS A 660 -11.34 -4.53 21.29
N VAL A 661 -10.53 -4.42 20.25
CA VAL A 661 -9.18 -3.81 20.30
C VAL A 661 -9.28 -2.40 19.77
N THR A 662 -9.00 -1.43 20.63
CA THR A 662 -9.20 0.01 20.37
C THR A 662 -7.89 0.78 20.51
N GLY A 663 -7.92 2.08 20.30
CA GLY A 663 -6.81 3.00 20.46
C GLY A 663 -6.61 3.92 19.26
N VAL A 664 -5.79 4.95 19.43
CA VAL A 664 -5.51 5.95 18.39
C VAL A 664 -4.90 5.34 17.13
N SER A 665 -4.94 6.08 16.01
CA SER A 665 -4.32 5.66 14.75
C SER A 665 -2.80 5.43 14.96
N GLY A 666 -2.27 4.31 14.44
CA GLY A 666 -0.86 3.96 14.61
C GLY A 666 -0.46 3.42 15.98
N SER A 667 -1.38 3.18 16.94
CA SER A 667 -1.05 2.64 18.29
C SER A 667 -0.57 1.18 18.32
N GLY A 668 -0.65 0.42 17.20
CA GLY A 668 -0.16 -0.95 17.10
C GLY A 668 -1.25 -2.04 17.06
N LYS A 669 -2.54 -1.67 16.92
CA LYS A 669 -3.68 -2.61 16.87
C LYS A 669 -3.51 -3.70 15.82
N SER A 670 -3.25 -3.33 14.56
CA SER A 670 -3.07 -4.28 13.45
C SER A 670 -1.81 -5.13 13.63
N THR A 671 -0.74 -4.56 14.20
CA THR A 671 0.47 -5.32 14.54
C THR A 671 0.15 -6.39 15.57
N LEU A 672 -0.60 -6.06 16.64
CA LEU A 672 -0.99 -7.01 17.67
C LEU A 672 -1.88 -8.13 17.10
N VAL A 673 -2.94 -7.78 16.37
CA VAL A 673 -3.97 -8.74 15.94
C VAL A 673 -3.58 -9.47 14.66
N ASN A 674 -3.17 -8.75 13.62
CA ASN A 674 -2.97 -9.30 12.27
C ASN A 674 -1.56 -9.88 12.08
N GLU A 675 -0.51 -9.28 12.70
CA GLU A 675 0.86 -9.69 12.47
C GLU A 675 1.43 -10.62 13.57
N LEU A 676 0.87 -10.60 14.80
CA LEU A 676 1.31 -11.47 15.89
C LEU A 676 0.27 -12.50 16.28
N PHE A 677 -0.93 -12.07 16.68
CA PHE A 677 -1.94 -12.97 17.23
C PHE A 677 -2.45 -13.98 16.21
N TYR A 678 -2.86 -13.53 15.04
CA TYR A 678 -3.39 -14.40 13.98
C TYR A 678 -2.36 -15.43 13.48
N PRO A 679 -1.11 -15.06 13.11
CA PRO A 679 -0.12 -16.04 12.68
C PRO A 679 0.26 -17.02 13.80
N ALA A 680 0.34 -16.57 15.07
CA ALA A 680 0.60 -17.45 16.21
C ALA A 680 -0.52 -18.49 16.40
N LEU A 681 -1.78 -18.08 16.28
CA LEU A 681 -2.92 -19.00 16.31
C LEU A 681 -2.86 -20.02 15.17
N GLN A 682 -2.58 -19.55 13.94
CA GLN A 682 -2.43 -20.43 12.79
C GLN A 682 -1.30 -21.44 12.97
N HIS A 683 -0.17 -21.01 13.51
CA HIS A 683 0.93 -21.92 13.85
C HIS A 683 0.47 -23.03 14.80
N HIS A 684 -0.21 -22.69 15.91
CA HIS A 684 -0.63 -23.66 16.91
C HIS A 684 -1.76 -24.59 16.45
N ILE A 685 -2.65 -24.10 15.56
CA ILE A 685 -3.80 -24.88 15.07
C ILE A 685 -3.41 -25.76 13.87
N THR A 686 -2.71 -25.21 12.89
CA THR A 686 -2.45 -25.88 11.61
C THR A 686 -1.02 -26.32 11.40
N ARG A 687 -0.06 -25.71 12.09
CA ARG A 687 1.40 -25.84 11.90
C ARG A 687 1.86 -25.56 10.46
N ARG A 688 1.06 -24.84 9.69
CA ARG A 688 1.37 -24.48 8.28
C ARG A 688 2.03 -23.11 8.13
N VAL A 689 2.07 -22.33 9.20
CA VAL A 689 2.67 -20.99 9.24
C VAL A 689 3.73 -21.00 10.36
N PRO A 690 4.91 -20.43 10.18
CA PRO A 690 5.91 -20.33 11.25
C PRO A 690 5.41 -19.44 12.40
N LEU A 691 5.97 -19.61 13.57
CA LEU A 691 5.68 -18.73 14.70
C LEU A 691 6.17 -17.30 14.37
N PRO A 692 5.35 -16.25 14.56
CA PRO A 692 5.78 -14.91 14.23
C PRO A 692 6.93 -14.45 15.13
N THR A 693 7.89 -13.74 14.54
CA THR A 693 8.96 -13.08 15.31
C THR A 693 8.38 -11.91 16.10
N GLY A 694 8.94 -11.68 17.31
CA GLY A 694 8.47 -10.61 18.19
C GLY A 694 7.34 -11.04 19.14
N LEU A 695 7.12 -12.33 19.30
CA LEU A 695 6.23 -12.91 20.31
C LEU A 695 7.03 -13.83 21.23
N GLY A 696 6.93 -13.64 22.56
CA GLY A 696 7.54 -14.53 23.53
C GLY A 696 6.78 -15.86 23.63
N GLU A 697 5.52 -15.81 24.04
CA GLU A 697 4.69 -17.00 24.23
C GLU A 697 3.22 -16.74 23.90
N LEU A 698 2.55 -17.80 23.43
CA LEU A 698 1.09 -17.84 23.33
C LEU A 698 0.58 -19.00 24.20
N ASN A 699 -0.19 -18.66 25.23
CA ASN A 699 -0.71 -19.61 26.21
C ASN A 699 -2.23 -19.58 26.28
N VAL A 700 -2.82 -20.69 26.75
CA VAL A 700 -4.27 -20.75 27.03
C VAL A 700 -4.45 -20.77 28.56
N LYS A 701 -5.16 -19.78 29.07
CA LYS A 701 -5.65 -19.73 30.45
C LYS A 701 -6.98 -20.47 30.51
N ALA A 702 -6.93 -21.70 30.96
CA ALA A 702 -8.08 -22.57 31.24
C ALA A 702 -7.81 -23.34 32.51
N GLY A 703 -8.77 -23.57 33.39
CA GLY A 703 -8.60 -24.16 34.72
C GLY A 703 -7.75 -25.47 34.81
N LYS A 704 -7.55 -26.18 33.67
CA LYS A 704 -6.54 -27.22 33.45
C LYS A 704 -5.75 -26.88 32.19
N LYS A 705 -4.44 -27.14 32.14
CA LYS A 705 -3.62 -26.97 30.93
C LYS A 705 -4.25 -27.73 29.74
N LYS A 706 -4.84 -27.03 28.80
CA LYS A 706 -5.40 -27.60 27.56
C LYS A 706 -4.65 -27.04 26.36
N PRO A 707 -4.39 -27.87 25.34
CA PRO A 707 -3.83 -27.34 24.08
C PRO A 707 -4.83 -26.39 23.41
N LEU A 708 -4.33 -25.38 22.72
CA LEU A 708 -5.14 -24.35 22.06
C LEU A 708 -6.23 -24.95 21.15
N LYS A 709 -5.89 -26.02 20.42
CA LYS A 709 -6.79 -26.71 19.49
C LYS A 709 -8.06 -27.32 20.14
N GLU A 710 -8.02 -27.58 21.43
CA GLU A 710 -9.21 -28.04 22.17
C GLU A 710 -10.15 -26.89 22.55
N VAL A 711 -9.61 -25.65 22.60
CA VAL A 711 -10.31 -24.44 23.02
C VAL A 711 -10.81 -23.65 21.83
N VAL A 712 -9.99 -23.55 20.78
CA VAL A 712 -10.31 -22.90 19.50
C VAL A 712 -10.02 -23.90 18.39
N ASP A 713 -11.05 -24.32 17.68
CA ASP A 713 -10.96 -25.31 16.59
C ASP A 713 -10.70 -24.64 15.22
N LYS A 714 -11.13 -23.39 15.07
CA LYS A 714 -11.02 -22.62 13.81
C LYS A 714 -10.83 -21.14 14.10
N VAL A 715 -9.94 -20.51 13.34
CA VAL A 715 -9.80 -19.03 13.28
C VAL A 715 -10.22 -18.56 11.90
N ILE A 716 -11.05 -17.54 11.86
CA ILE A 716 -11.58 -16.94 10.64
C ILE A 716 -11.27 -15.45 10.67
N VAL A 717 -10.56 -14.99 9.63
CA VAL A 717 -10.28 -13.56 9.44
C VAL A 717 -11.30 -12.99 8.47
N ILE A 718 -11.89 -11.87 8.85
CA ILE A 718 -12.86 -11.10 8.06
C ILE A 718 -12.31 -9.69 7.92
N ASP A 719 -11.62 -9.45 6.82
CA ASP A 719 -10.99 -8.18 6.46
C ASP A 719 -11.68 -7.56 5.23
N GLN A 720 -11.27 -6.35 4.86
CA GLN A 720 -11.79 -5.61 3.72
C GLN A 720 -11.24 -6.07 2.37
N SER A 721 -10.39 -7.11 2.32
CA SER A 721 -9.85 -7.64 1.07
C SER A 721 -10.97 -8.16 0.16
N PRO A 722 -10.84 -8.04 -1.17
CA PRO A 722 -11.84 -8.52 -2.10
C PRO A 722 -12.15 -10.02 -1.93
N ILE A 723 -13.39 -10.44 -2.17
CA ILE A 723 -13.80 -11.86 -2.15
C ILE A 723 -13.23 -12.67 -3.33
N GLY A 724 -12.45 -12.02 -4.20
CA GLY A 724 -11.72 -12.62 -5.32
C GLY A 724 -11.14 -11.54 -6.22
N ARG A 725 -10.06 -11.87 -6.92
CA ARG A 725 -9.30 -10.93 -7.77
C ARG A 725 -9.84 -10.82 -9.20
N THR A 726 -10.74 -11.69 -9.61
CA THR A 726 -11.24 -11.76 -11.00
C THR A 726 -12.74 -11.47 -11.08
N PRO A 727 -13.25 -10.99 -12.22
CA PRO A 727 -14.69 -10.80 -12.45
C PRO A 727 -15.54 -12.09 -12.36
N ARG A 728 -14.90 -13.27 -12.31
CA ARG A 728 -15.59 -14.57 -12.10
C ARG A 728 -16.02 -14.79 -10.66
N SER A 729 -15.35 -14.18 -9.70
CA SER A 729 -15.76 -14.20 -8.30
C SER A 729 -16.90 -13.21 -8.09
N ASN A 730 -17.95 -13.65 -7.40
CA ASN A 730 -19.13 -12.84 -7.09
C ASN A 730 -19.79 -13.33 -5.79
N PRO A 731 -20.74 -12.59 -5.21
CA PRO A 731 -21.43 -12.96 -3.98
C PRO A 731 -22.06 -14.36 -4.03
N ALA A 732 -22.71 -14.75 -5.16
CA ALA A 732 -23.35 -16.05 -5.31
C ALA A 732 -22.35 -17.22 -5.25
N THR A 733 -21.17 -17.07 -5.88
CA THR A 733 -20.13 -18.11 -5.87
C THR A 733 -19.42 -18.21 -4.53
N TYR A 734 -19.12 -17.06 -3.91
CA TYR A 734 -18.41 -17.03 -2.64
C TYR A 734 -19.21 -17.63 -1.49
N THR A 735 -20.50 -17.31 -1.41
CA THR A 735 -21.40 -17.86 -0.38
C THR A 735 -21.86 -19.30 -0.69
N GLY A 736 -21.56 -19.81 -1.91
CA GLY A 736 -22.00 -21.12 -2.37
C GLY A 736 -23.49 -21.24 -2.68
N ILE A 737 -24.22 -20.12 -2.78
CA ILE A 737 -25.62 -20.08 -3.24
C ILE A 737 -25.70 -20.59 -4.67
N PHE A 738 -24.73 -20.25 -5.51
CA PHE A 738 -24.69 -20.57 -6.92
C PHE A 738 -24.73 -22.07 -7.20
N ASP A 739 -24.19 -22.90 -6.33
CA ASP A 739 -24.26 -24.37 -6.46
C ASP A 739 -25.70 -24.87 -6.35
N SER A 740 -26.48 -24.33 -5.40
CA SER A 740 -27.90 -24.66 -5.25
C SER A 740 -28.70 -24.15 -6.45
N ILE A 741 -28.42 -22.94 -6.95
CA ILE A 741 -29.08 -22.39 -8.14
C ILE A 741 -28.81 -23.27 -9.36
N ARG A 742 -27.56 -23.65 -9.62
CA ARG A 742 -27.21 -24.54 -10.76
C ARG A 742 -27.91 -25.88 -10.70
N GLN A 743 -28.09 -26.44 -9.50
CA GLN A 743 -28.80 -27.68 -9.31
C GLN A 743 -30.28 -27.52 -9.67
N VAL A 744 -30.94 -26.45 -9.21
CA VAL A 744 -32.33 -26.12 -9.54
C VAL A 744 -32.55 -26.02 -11.07
N PHE A 745 -31.64 -25.31 -11.77
CA PHE A 745 -31.73 -25.19 -13.22
C PHE A 745 -31.54 -26.55 -13.94
N ALA A 746 -30.64 -27.38 -13.45
CA ALA A 746 -30.43 -28.73 -14.00
C ALA A 746 -31.64 -29.68 -13.79
N GLU A 747 -32.46 -29.40 -12.77
CA GLU A 747 -33.67 -30.17 -12.44
C GLU A 747 -34.91 -29.73 -13.24
N THR A 748 -34.85 -28.61 -13.96
CA THR A 748 -35.96 -28.14 -14.82
C THR A 748 -36.27 -29.18 -15.92
N VAL A 749 -37.51 -29.19 -16.39
CA VAL A 749 -37.97 -30.12 -17.43
C VAL A 749 -37.14 -29.94 -18.70
N GLU A 750 -36.88 -28.71 -19.08
CA GLU A 750 -36.16 -28.39 -20.30
C GLU A 750 -34.67 -28.81 -20.22
N ALA A 751 -34.02 -28.59 -19.08
CA ALA A 751 -32.64 -29.04 -18.86
C ALA A 751 -32.53 -30.57 -18.90
N LYS A 752 -33.46 -31.29 -18.27
CA LYS A 752 -33.51 -32.75 -18.29
C LYS A 752 -33.72 -33.28 -19.71
N ALA A 753 -34.63 -32.68 -20.47
CA ALA A 753 -34.88 -33.05 -21.87
C ALA A 753 -33.66 -32.90 -22.78
N ARG A 754 -32.82 -31.88 -22.49
CA ARG A 754 -31.56 -31.61 -23.20
C ARG A 754 -30.35 -32.35 -22.61
N GLY A 755 -30.50 -33.10 -21.53
CA GLY A 755 -29.40 -33.79 -20.83
C GLY A 755 -28.39 -32.82 -20.15
N TYR A 756 -28.83 -31.64 -19.79
CA TYR A 756 -27.96 -30.63 -19.15
C TYR A 756 -27.74 -30.95 -17.69
N LYS A 757 -26.48 -31.10 -17.30
CA LYS A 757 -26.02 -31.29 -15.92
C LYS A 757 -25.72 -29.94 -15.25
N PRO A 758 -25.58 -29.85 -13.90
CA PRO A 758 -25.27 -28.61 -13.19
C PRO A 758 -24.02 -27.87 -13.72
N GLY A 759 -23.05 -28.61 -14.29
CA GLY A 759 -21.86 -28.02 -14.93
C GLY A 759 -22.18 -27.13 -16.14
N ARG A 760 -23.28 -27.41 -16.89
CA ARG A 760 -23.74 -26.58 -18.01
C ARG A 760 -24.07 -25.14 -17.58
N PHE A 761 -24.58 -24.98 -16.38
CA PHE A 761 -24.98 -23.72 -15.79
C PHE A 761 -23.84 -23.03 -15.02
N SER A 762 -22.58 -23.48 -15.20
CA SER A 762 -21.41 -22.84 -14.65
C SER A 762 -20.71 -21.97 -15.70
N PHE A 763 -20.51 -20.68 -15.41
CA PHE A 763 -19.73 -19.79 -16.28
C PHE A 763 -18.20 -20.03 -16.22
N ASN A 764 -17.73 -20.91 -15.31
CA ASN A 764 -16.34 -21.30 -15.21
C ASN A 764 -15.98 -22.55 -16.04
N VAL A 765 -16.99 -23.33 -16.46
CA VAL A 765 -16.80 -24.60 -17.17
C VAL A 765 -17.15 -24.45 -18.64
N LYS A 766 -16.33 -25.04 -19.53
CA LYS A 766 -16.62 -25.08 -20.98
C LYS A 766 -17.96 -25.79 -21.25
N GLY A 767 -18.63 -25.33 -22.32
CA GLY A 767 -19.88 -25.95 -22.80
C GLY A 767 -21.12 -25.09 -22.58
N GLY A 768 -21.28 -24.43 -21.41
CA GLY A 768 -22.41 -23.52 -21.15
C GLY A 768 -22.06 -22.04 -21.15
N ARG A 769 -20.80 -21.70 -20.96
CA ARG A 769 -20.31 -20.32 -20.90
C ARG A 769 -20.13 -19.69 -22.28
N CYS A 770 -20.09 -18.39 -22.32
CA CYS A 770 -19.62 -17.66 -23.48
C CYS A 770 -18.12 -17.88 -23.65
N GLU A 771 -17.68 -18.47 -24.77
CA GLU A 771 -16.26 -18.75 -24.99
C GLU A 771 -15.47 -17.49 -25.37
N ALA A 772 -16.09 -16.43 -25.92
CA ALA A 772 -15.41 -15.17 -26.27
C ALA A 772 -14.82 -14.46 -25.04
N CYS A 773 -15.60 -14.33 -23.95
CA CYS A 773 -15.12 -13.75 -22.69
C CYS A 773 -14.72 -14.80 -21.63
N GLY A 774 -14.74 -16.11 -22.00
CA GLY A 774 -14.46 -17.19 -21.06
C GLY A 774 -15.40 -17.24 -19.85
N GLY A 775 -16.62 -16.70 -19.96
CA GLY A 775 -17.62 -16.62 -18.88
C GLY A 775 -17.46 -15.43 -17.94
N GLN A 776 -16.59 -14.48 -18.25
CA GLN A 776 -16.40 -13.27 -17.41
C GLN A 776 -17.52 -12.25 -17.61
N GLY A 777 -18.15 -12.21 -18.78
CA GLY A 777 -19.14 -11.21 -19.17
C GLY A 777 -18.52 -9.91 -19.68
N VAL A 778 -17.23 -9.70 -19.40
CA VAL A 778 -16.44 -8.53 -19.78
C VAL A 778 -15.14 -8.96 -20.42
N ASN A 779 -14.57 -8.11 -21.26
CA ASN A 779 -13.20 -8.20 -21.75
C ASN A 779 -12.34 -7.24 -20.93
N VAL A 780 -11.25 -7.73 -20.42
CA VAL A 780 -10.29 -6.90 -19.64
C VAL A 780 -9.23 -6.39 -20.61
N ILE A 781 -9.11 -5.07 -20.70
CA ILE A 781 -8.07 -4.39 -21.47
C ILE A 781 -7.03 -3.88 -20.47
N SER A 782 -5.89 -4.55 -20.43
CA SER A 782 -4.81 -4.15 -19.54
C SER A 782 -4.13 -2.88 -20.05
N MET A 783 -4.05 -1.89 -19.19
CA MET A 783 -3.44 -0.59 -19.46
C MET A 783 -2.16 -0.48 -18.61
N ASN A 784 -0.97 -0.66 -19.22
CA ASN A 784 0.33 -0.79 -18.54
C ASN A 784 0.64 0.25 -17.44
N PHE A 785 0.07 1.46 -17.49
CA PHE A 785 0.30 2.56 -16.54
C PHE A 785 -0.99 3.10 -15.91
N LEU A 786 -2.15 2.60 -16.32
CA LEU A 786 -3.48 2.99 -15.85
C LEU A 786 -4.20 1.75 -15.31
N PRO A 787 -5.26 1.91 -14.51
CA PRO A 787 -6.11 0.80 -14.10
C PRO A 787 -6.69 0.06 -15.32
N ASP A 788 -6.84 -1.27 -15.20
CA ASP A 788 -7.45 -2.09 -16.25
C ASP A 788 -8.86 -1.61 -16.59
N VAL A 789 -9.17 -1.57 -17.89
CA VAL A 789 -10.51 -1.19 -18.37
C VAL A 789 -11.34 -2.45 -18.63
N TYR A 790 -12.53 -2.48 -18.06
CA TYR A 790 -13.48 -3.58 -18.22
C TYR A 790 -14.55 -3.19 -19.23
N VAL A 791 -14.50 -3.79 -20.42
CA VAL A 791 -15.48 -3.54 -21.49
C VAL A 791 -16.44 -4.71 -21.58
N GLN A 792 -17.74 -4.44 -21.71
CA GLN A 792 -18.76 -5.48 -21.85
C GLN A 792 -18.47 -6.37 -23.09
N CYS A 793 -18.61 -7.68 -22.94
CA CYS A 793 -18.37 -8.62 -24.03
C CYS A 793 -19.38 -8.45 -25.16
N ASP A 794 -18.92 -8.19 -26.36
CA ASP A 794 -19.76 -7.93 -27.55
C ASP A 794 -20.64 -9.15 -27.95
N VAL A 795 -20.16 -10.36 -27.64
CA VAL A 795 -20.85 -11.61 -28.01
C VAL A 795 -22.01 -11.93 -27.07
N CYS A 796 -21.74 -11.90 -25.76
CA CYS A 796 -22.77 -12.25 -24.76
C CYS A 796 -23.43 -11.06 -24.10
N LYS A 797 -22.98 -9.84 -24.40
CA LYS A 797 -23.51 -8.59 -23.84
C LYS A 797 -23.69 -8.66 -22.32
N GLY A 798 -22.65 -9.12 -21.61
CA GLY A 798 -22.65 -9.28 -20.16
C GLY A 798 -23.32 -10.56 -19.63
N ALA A 799 -24.06 -11.31 -20.41
CA ALA A 799 -24.83 -12.47 -19.96
C ALA A 799 -23.99 -13.69 -19.49
N ARG A 800 -22.67 -13.72 -19.78
CA ARG A 800 -21.70 -14.78 -19.37
C ARG A 800 -21.90 -16.15 -19.99
N TYR A 801 -23.06 -16.47 -20.56
CA TYR A 801 -23.44 -17.76 -21.11
C TYR A 801 -23.69 -17.74 -22.62
N ASN A 802 -23.70 -18.91 -23.24
CA ASN A 802 -24.14 -19.05 -24.61
C ASN A 802 -25.67 -19.05 -24.70
N ARG A 803 -26.20 -18.81 -25.91
CA ARG A 803 -27.62 -18.64 -26.16
C ARG A 803 -28.46 -19.88 -25.77
N GLU A 804 -27.93 -21.08 -25.97
CA GLU A 804 -28.61 -22.36 -25.65
C GLU A 804 -28.83 -22.53 -24.14
N THR A 805 -27.84 -22.17 -23.31
CA THR A 805 -27.95 -22.22 -21.85
C THR A 805 -28.97 -21.19 -21.33
N LEU A 806 -29.05 -20.01 -21.96
CA LEU A 806 -29.99 -18.95 -21.60
C LEU A 806 -31.45 -19.25 -21.93
N GLN A 807 -31.72 -20.25 -22.82
CA GLN A 807 -33.07 -20.68 -23.11
C GLN A 807 -33.74 -21.39 -21.94
N VAL A 808 -32.94 -22.12 -21.13
CA VAL A 808 -33.47 -22.80 -19.95
C VAL A 808 -33.89 -21.78 -18.88
N LYS A 809 -35.15 -21.86 -18.47
CA LYS A 809 -35.75 -20.92 -17.52
C LYS A 809 -36.28 -21.64 -16.27
N TYR A 810 -36.14 -20.96 -15.13
CA TYR A 810 -36.77 -21.31 -13.86
C TYR A 810 -37.66 -20.16 -13.40
N LYS A 811 -38.94 -20.41 -13.15
CA LYS A 811 -39.95 -19.36 -12.86
C LYS A 811 -39.91 -18.17 -13.84
N GLY A 812 -39.61 -18.42 -15.12
CA GLY A 812 -39.54 -17.40 -16.17
C GLY A 812 -38.17 -16.73 -16.33
N HIS A 813 -37.20 -16.96 -15.44
CA HIS A 813 -35.88 -16.34 -15.43
C HIS A 813 -34.78 -17.28 -15.95
N SER A 814 -33.89 -16.78 -16.79
CA SER A 814 -32.65 -17.48 -17.20
C SER A 814 -31.62 -17.45 -16.07
N ILE A 815 -30.57 -18.26 -16.18
CA ILE A 815 -29.47 -18.25 -15.19
C ILE A 815 -28.75 -16.91 -15.16
N SER A 816 -28.68 -16.16 -16.27
CA SER A 816 -28.12 -14.81 -16.34
C SER A 816 -29.02 -13.79 -15.64
N ASP A 817 -30.35 -13.90 -15.82
CA ASP A 817 -31.29 -13.01 -15.13
C ASP A 817 -31.15 -13.16 -13.61
N VAL A 818 -31.02 -14.42 -13.13
CA VAL A 818 -30.81 -14.70 -11.70
C VAL A 818 -29.50 -14.08 -11.17
N LEU A 819 -28.42 -14.10 -11.94
CA LEU A 819 -27.17 -13.44 -11.53
C LEU A 819 -27.30 -11.91 -11.49
N ASN A 820 -28.19 -11.34 -12.30
CA ASN A 820 -28.47 -9.92 -12.33
C ASN A 820 -29.52 -9.48 -11.30
N MET A 821 -30.19 -10.43 -10.62
CA MET A 821 -31.11 -10.12 -9.52
C MET A 821 -30.33 -9.59 -8.30
N THR A 822 -30.96 -8.70 -7.57
CA THR A 822 -30.55 -8.37 -6.21
C THR A 822 -30.76 -9.57 -5.27
N VAL A 823 -30.09 -9.54 -4.12
CA VAL A 823 -30.27 -10.59 -3.08
C VAL A 823 -31.73 -10.68 -2.65
N GLU A 824 -32.41 -9.52 -2.52
CA GLU A 824 -33.81 -9.43 -2.11
C GLU A 824 -34.76 -10.06 -3.14
N GLU A 825 -34.61 -9.72 -4.44
CA GLU A 825 -35.38 -10.30 -5.53
C GLU A 825 -35.15 -11.82 -5.64
N ALA A 826 -33.88 -12.24 -5.54
CA ALA A 826 -33.55 -13.66 -5.60
C ALA A 826 -34.15 -14.47 -4.43
N LEU A 827 -34.25 -13.85 -3.23
CA LEU A 827 -34.88 -14.50 -2.09
C LEU A 827 -36.38 -14.85 -2.41
N GLY A 828 -37.13 -13.94 -3.04
CA GLY A 828 -38.50 -14.19 -3.48
C GLY A 828 -38.60 -15.31 -4.51
N VAL A 829 -37.65 -15.40 -5.45
CA VAL A 829 -37.63 -16.47 -6.46
C VAL A 829 -37.31 -17.83 -5.87
N PHE A 830 -36.36 -17.90 -4.92
CA PHE A 830 -35.84 -19.15 -4.34
C PHE A 830 -36.36 -19.45 -2.92
N GLU A 831 -37.43 -18.81 -2.46
CA GLU A 831 -38.02 -19.00 -1.11
C GLU A 831 -38.26 -20.49 -0.77
N ASN A 832 -38.71 -21.27 -1.74
CA ASN A 832 -39.02 -22.69 -1.60
C ASN A 832 -37.80 -23.63 -1.75
N ILE A 833 -36.59 -23.08 -1.85
CA ILE A 833 -35.32 -23.83 -1.90
C ILE A 833 -34.54 -23.60 -0.61
N PRO A 834 -34.67 -24.40 0.45
CA PRO A 834 -34.20 -24.08 1.80
C PRO A 834 -32.71 -23.70 1.88
N ARG A 835 -31.87 -24.40 1.09
CA ARG A 835 -30.41 -24.14 1.07
C ARG A 835 -30.07 -22.78 0.45
N ALA A 836 -30.79 -22.38 -0.60
CA ALA A 836 -30.59 -21.08 -1.23
C ALA A 836 -31.21 -19.96 -0.37
N ALA A 837 -32.48 -20.16 0.05
CA ALA A 837 -33.20 -19.16 0.86
C ALA A 837 -32.48 -18.83 2.16
N SER A 838 -31.96 -19.82 2.91
CA SER A 838 -31.23 -19.56 4.15
C SER A 838 -29.96 -18.71 3.94
N ARG A 839 -29.21 -18.94 2.86
CA ARG A 839 -28.00 -18.16 2.54
C ARG A 839 -28.35 -16.76 2.04
N LEU A 840 -29.39 -16.63 1.21
CA LEU A 840 -29.90 -15.33 0.76
C LEU A 840 -30.40 -14.49 1.95
N GLN A 841 -31.11 -15.11 2.89
CA GLN A 841 -31.56 -14.48 4.12
C GLN A 841 -30.36 -13.98 4.95
N THR A 842 -29.28 -14.75 5.02
CA THR A 842 -28.08 -14.33 5.74
C THR A 842 -27.42 -13.10 5.10
N LEU A 843 -27.43 -13.01 3.76
CA LEU A 843 -26.95 -11.79 3.06
C LEU A 843 -27.88 -10.60 3.33
N LEU A 844 -29.17 -10.81 3.43
CA LEU A 844 -30.14 -9.77 3.79
C LEU A 844 -29.93 -9.30 5.24
N ASP A 845 -29.72 -10.25 6.18
CA ASP A 845 -29.47 -9.96 7.61
C ASP A 845 -28.23 -9.07 7.85
N VAL A 846 -27.22 -9.15 6.98
CA VAL A 846 -26.02 -8.28 7.02
C VAL A 846 -26.19 -6.96 6.23
N GLY A 847 -27.42 -6.65 5.76
CA GLY A 847 -27.71 -5.41 5.04
C GLY A 847 -27.25 -5.38 3.58
N LEU A 848 -27.11 -6.55 2.92
CA LEU A 848 -26.68 -6.67 1.51
C LEU A 848 -27.84 -7.03 0.57
N GLY A 849 -29.07 -6.65 0.89
CA GLY A 849 -30.25 -6.92 0.07
C GLY A 849 -30.16 -6.34 -1.35
N TYR A 850 -29.49 -5.21 -1.49
CA TYR A 850 -29.41 -4.43 -2.71
C TYR A 850 -28.33 -4.89 -3.70
N ILE A 851 -27.32 -5.66 -3.30
CA ILE A 851 -26.26 -6.10 -4.21
C ILE A 851 -26.77 -7.18 -5.17
N HIS A 852 -26.22 -7.21 -6.39
CA HIS A 852 -26.55 -8.26 -7.36
C HIS A 852 -25.77 -9.55 -7.08
N LEU A 853 -26.42 -10.71 -7.23
CA LEU A 853 -25.79 -12.01 -7.00
C LEU A 853 -24.55 -12.24 -7.85
N GLY A 854 -24.56 -11.78 -9.10
CA GLY A 854 -23.46 -11.89 -10.05
C GLY A 854 -22.52 -10.70 -10.07
N GLN A 855 -22.63 -9.73 -9.15
CA GLN A 855 -21.76 -8.55 -9.10
C GLN A 855 -20.29 -8.97 -9.01
N PRO A 856 -19.40 -8.50 -9.92
CA PRO A 856 -17.99 -8.88 -9.91
C PRO A 856 -17.30 -8.46 -8.61
N ALA A 857 -16.49 -9.34 -8.03
CA ALA A 857 -15.77 -9.06 -6.77
C ALA A 857 -14.96 -7.74 -6.77
N PRO A 858 -14.28 -7.34 -7.86
CA PRO A 858 -13.55 -6.06 -7.90
C PRO A 858 -14.43 -4.81 -7.84
N THR A 859 -15.74 -4.94 -8.11
CA THR A 859 -16.69 -3.80 -8.08
C THR A 859 -17.34 -3.60 -6.70
N LEU A 860 -17.18 -4.56 -5.80
CA LEU A 860 -17.66 -4.44 -4.42
C LEU A 860 -16.79 -3.44 -3.65
N SER A 861 -17.41 -2.67 -2.76
CA SER A 861 -16.66 -1.90 -1.76
C SER A 861 -16.01 -2.82 -0.74
N GLY A 862 -14.97 -2.33 -0.02
CA GLY A 862 -14.31 -3.11 1.05
C GLY A 862 -15.30 -3.61 2.11
N GLY A 863 -16.23 -2.75 2.55
CA GLY A 863 -17.27 -3.11 3.51
C GLY A 863 -18.29 -4.12 2.97
N GLU A 864 -18.68 -4.03 1.68
CA GLU A 864 -19.56 -5.05 1.05
C GLU A 864 -18.87 -6.41 0.97
N ALA A 865 -17.60 -6.44 0.54
CA ALA A 865 -16.80 -7.67 0.49
C ALA A 865 -16.69 -8.33 1.88
N GLN A 866 -16.44 -7.54 2.91
CA GLN A 866 -16.35 -7.99 4.30
C GLN A 866 -17.68 -8.56 4.79
N ARG A 867 -18.80 -7.90 4.51
CA ARG A 867 -20.16 -8.40 4.86
C ARG A 867 -20.53 -9.67 4.12
N VAL A 868 -20.12 -9.84 2.85
CA VAL A 868 -20.29 -11.11 2.11
C VAL A 868 -19.51 -12.24 2.79
N LYS A 869 -18.26 -11.98 3.25
CA LYS A 869 -17.47 -12.96 4.01
C LYS A 869 -18.19 -13.34 5.31
N LEU A 870 -18.67 -12.36 6.04
CA LEU A 870 -19.42 -12.56 7.29
C LEU A 870 -20.69 -13.41 7.04
N ALA A 871 -21.50 -13.07 6.03
CA ALA A 871 -22.68 -13.83 5.66
C ALA A 871 -22.38 -15.29 5.30
N SER A 872 -21.27 -15.52 4.58
CA SER A 872 -20.81 -16.88 4.25
C SER A 872 -20.52 -17.70 5.51
N GLU A 873 -19.87 -17.12 6.50
CA GLU A 873 -19.55 -17.83 7.75
C GLU A 873 -20.79 -18.04 8.65
N LEU A 874 -21.69 -17.05 8.70
CA LEU A 874 -22.98 -17.18 9.41
C LEU A 874 -23.84 -18.32 8.90
N SER A 875 -23.79 -18.59 7.58
CA SER A 875 -24.56 -19.66 6.93
C SER A 875 -24.02 -21.06 7.26
N ARG A 876 -22.84 -21.16 7.87
CA ARG A 876 -22.23 -22.45 8.26
C ARG A 876 -22.70 -22.88 9.66
N ARG A 877 -22.63 -24.18 9.90
CA ARG A 877 -22.93 -24.73 11.24
C ARG A 877 -21.87 -24.29 12.22
N ALA A 878 -22.28 -23.59 13.29
CA ALA A 878 -21.39 -23.14 14.35
C ALA A 878 -20.94 -24.32 15.23
N THR A 879 -19.66 -24.38 15.56
CA THR A 879 -19.07 -25.36 16.50
C THR A 879 -19.09 -24.87 17.95
N GLY A 880 -19.30 -23.55 18.16
CA GLY A 880 -19.20 -22.88 19.46
C GLY A 880 -17.74 -22.73 19.96
N LYS A 881 -16.75 -22.98 19.10
CA LYS A 881 -15.31 -22.84 19.40
C LYS A 881 -14.55 -22.05 18.33
N THR A 882 -15.28 -21.35 17.44
CA THR A 882 -14.66 -20.57 16.38
C THR A 882 -14.29 -19.19 16.91
N LEU A 883 -13.06 -18.75 16.63
CA LEU A 883 -12.60 -17.38 16.87
C LEU A 883 -12.67 -16.59 15.58
N TYR A 884 -13.45 -15.52 15.55
CA TYR A 884 -13.53 -14.57 14.45
C TYR A 884 -12.61 -13.38 14.75
N LEU A 885 -11.75 -13.04 13.81
CA LEU A 885 -10.92 -11.83 13.81
C LEU A 885 -11.50 -10.90 12.76
N ILE A 886 -11.99 -9.73 13.17
CA ILE A 886 -12.68 -8.80 12.28
C ILE A 886 -11.96 -7.46 12.35
N ASP A 887 -11.62 -6.91 11.18
CA ASP A 887 -10.87 -5.66 11.09
C ASP A 887 -11.77 -4.54 10.57
N GLU A 888 -12.07 -3.54 11.42
CA GLU A 888 -12.87 -2.34 11.16
C GLU A 888 -14.17 -2.62 10.39
N PRO A 889 -15.09 -3.47 10.90
CA PRO A 889 -16.28 -3.88 10.16
C PRO A 889 -17.33 -2.78 9.97
N THR A 890 -17.25 -1.67 10.67
CA THR A 890 -18.20 -0.55 10.54
C THR A 890 -17.82 0.45 9.47
N THR A 891 -16.69 0.23 8.79
CA THR A 891 -16.21 1.08 7.70
C THR A 891 -17.28 1.23 6.59
N GLY A 892 -17.66 2.47 6.27
CA GLY A 892 -18.64 2.78 5.22
C GLY A 892 -20.08 2.43 5.57
N LEU A 893 -20.39 2.21 6.84
CA LEU A 893 -21.73 1.85 7.29
C LEU A 893 -22.49 3.03 7.90
N SER A 894 -23.77 3.16 7.52
CA SER A 894 -24.69 4.05 8.21
C SER A 894 -25.01 3.52 9.63
N PHE A 895 -25.53 4.37 10.49
CA PHE A 895 -25.98 3.99 11.84
C PHE A 895 -26.93 2.78 11.82
N TYR A 896 -27.83 2.72 10.85
CA TYR A 896 -28.72 1.58 10.65
C TYR A 896 -27.97 0.28 10.33
N ASP A 897 -26.99 0.36 9.42
CA ASP A 897 -26.19 -0.82 9.01
C ASP A 897 -25.29 -1.29 10.17
N VAL A 898 -24.70 -0.36 10.95
CA VAL A 898 -23.94 -0.67 12.17
C VAL A 898 -24.80 -1.42 13.18
N HIS A 899 -26.05 -0.97 13.39
CA HIS A 899 -26.99 -1.65 14.27
C HIS A 899 -27.28 -3.09 13.82
N GLN A 900 -27.53 -3.31 12.52
CA GLN A 900 -27.74 -4.66 11.97
C GLN A 900 -26.50 -5.53 12.14
N LEU A 901 -25.32 -4.98 11.85
CA LEU A 901 -24.05 -5.71 12.00
C LEU A 901 -23.81 -6.12 13.45
N LEU A 902 -24.03 -5.23 14.40
CA LEU A 902 -23.93 -5.53 15.84
C LEU A 902 -24.85 -6.68 16.24
N ASN A 903 -26.11 -6.67 15.80
CA ASN A 903 -27.04 -7.77 16.06
C ASN A 903 -26.53 -9.11 15.53
N VAL A 904 -25.89 -9.09 14.36
CA VAL A 904 -25.28 -10.29 13.76
C VAL A 904 -24.08 -10.77 14.58
N MET A 905 -23.19 -9.88 15.01
CA MET A 905 -22.03 -10.23 15.84
C MET A 905 -22.49 -10.78 17.22
N GLN A 906 -23.47 -10.15 17.85
CA GLN A 906 -24.04 -10.63 19.12
C GLN A 906 -24.60 -12.07 18.97
N ARG A 907 -25.39 -12.35 17.90
CA ARG A 907 -25.91 -13.70 17.61
C ARG A 907 -24.79 -14.74 17.41
N LEU A 908 -23.63 -14.36 16.87
CA LEU A 908 -22.47 -15.27 16.74
C LEU A 908 -21.86 -15.62 18.10
N VAL A 909 -21.70 -14.62 18.98
CA VAL A 909 -21.20 -14.82 20.34
C VAL A 909 -22.16 -15.67 21.17
N ASP A 910 -23.47 -15.43 21.05
CA ASP A 910 -24.52 -16.21 21.75
C ASP A 910 -24.53 -17.70 21.38
N LYS A 911 -24.03 -18.05 20.18
CA LYS A 911 -23.78 -19.44 19.76
C LYS A 911 -22.51 -20.04 20.36
N GLY A 912 -21.83 -19.37 21.30
CA GLY A 912 -20.65 -19.83 22.00
C GLY A 912 -19.32 -19.49 21.32
N ASN A 913 -19.30 -18.80 20.18
CA ASN A 913 -18.10 -18.37 19.49
C ASN A 913 -17.44 -17.17 20.20
N SER A 914 -16.22 -16.85 19.79
CA SER A 914 -15.50 -15.66 20.25
C SER A 914 -15.28 -14.71 19.08
N ILE A 915 -15.43 -13.42 19.31
CA ILE A 915 -15.13 -12.39 18.33
C ILE A 915 -14.09 -11.44 18.89
N LEU A 916 -13.02 -11.22 18.13
CA LEU A 916 -12.06 -10.15 18.38
C LEU A 916 -12.17 -9.17 17.23
N VAL A 917 -12.56 -7.93 17.51
CA VAL A 917 -12.75 -6.89 16.51
C VAL A 917 -11.80 -5.71 16.77
N ILE A 918 -11.13 -5.23 15.72
CA ILE A 918 -10.43 -3.95 15.74
C ILE A 918 -11.47 -2.90 15.38
N GLU A 919 -11.70 -1.90 16.25
CA GLU A 919 -12.73 -0.92 16.02
C GLU A 919 -12.46 0.46 16.63
N HIS A 920 -13.06 1.48 15.99
CA HIS A 920 -13.05 2.87 16.43
C HIS A 920 -14.47 3.41 16.69
N ASN A 921 -15.49 2.72 16.19
CA ASN A 921 -16.89 3.12 16.34
C ASN A 921 -17.35 2.94 17.79
N LEU A 922 -17.76 4.04 18.43
CA LEU A 922 -18.17 4.04 19.84
C LEU A 922 -19.41 3.16 20.11
N ASP A 923 -20.32 3.02 19.14
CA ASP A 923 -21.50 2.16 19.29
C ASP A 923 -21.11 0.67 19.42
N VAL A 924 -20.08 0.23 18.66
CA VAL A 924 -19.54 -1.12 18.79
C VAL A 924 -18.77 -1.30 20.08
N ILE A 925 -17.93 -0.32 20.44
CA ILE A 925 -17.07 -0.40 21.64
C ILE A 925 -17.96 -0.44 22.90
N ARG A 926 -18.99 0.41 23.03
CA ARG A 926 -19.90 0.41 24.19
C ARG A 926 -20.79 -0.85 24.27
N CYS A 927 -20.99 -1.55 23.14
CA CYS A 927 -21.72 -2.82 23.11
C CYS A 927 -20.82 -4.07 23.27
N ALA A 928 -19.51 -3.92 23.39
CA ALA A 928 -18.57 -5.02 23.58
C ALA A 928 -18.61 -5.57 25.02
N ASP A 929 -18.22 -6.83 25.20
CA ASP A 929 -18.10 -7.45 26.53
C ASP A 929 -16.75 -7.16 27.17
N TRP A 930 -15.71 -6.85 26.35
CA TRP A 930 -14.34 -6.59 26.78
C TRP A 930 -13.63 -5.67 25.80
N VAL A 931 -12.82 -4.77 26.30
CA VAL A 931 -12.05 -3.81 25.52
C VAL A 931 -10.57 -3.93 25.87
N VAL A 932 -9.71 -3.88 24.89
CA VAL A 932 -8.25 -3.74 25.01
C VAL A 932 -7.85 -2.47 24.28
N ASP A 933 -7.45 -1.46 25.02
CA ASP A 933 -7.10 -0.14 24.48
C ASP A 933 -5.57 0.03 24.40
N LEU A 934 -5.07 0.27 23.16
CA LEU A 934 -3.65 0.49 22.88
C LEU A 934 -3.36 1.98 22.70
N GLY A 935 -2.20 2.40 23.21
CA GLY A 935 -1.79 3.79 23.15
C GLY A 935 -0.43 4.00 23.81
N PRO A 936 -0.25 5.17 24.49
CA PRO A 936 -1.19 6.31 24.54
C PRO A 936 -1.30 7.05 23.21
N GLU A 937 -0.25 7.07 22.38
CA GLU A 937 -0.15 7.77 21.09
C GLU A 937 0.07 6.79 19.93
N GLY A 938 0.26 7.33 18.72
CA GLY A 938 0.69 6.56 17.53
C GLY A 938 2.21 6.44 17.41
N GLY A 939 2.68 5.51 16.56
CA GLY A 939 4.11 5.32 16.26
C GLY A 939 4.94 4.92 17.47
N GLU A 940 6.12 5.53 17.63
CA GLU A 940 7.07 5.20 18.69
C GLU A 940 6.54 5.52 20.11
N ARG A 941 5.62 6.47 20.22
CA ARG A 941 4.96 6.82 21.50
C ARG A 941 3.75 5.95 21.82
N GLY A 942 3.41 5.02 20.93
CA GLY A 942 2.37 4.01 21.14
C GLY A 942 2.90 2.67 21.58
N GLY A 943 2.12 1.62 21.34
CA GLY A 943 2.53 0.22 21.53
C GLY A 943 2.42 -0.30 22.94
N GLU A 944 1.69 0.37 23.83
CA GLU A 944 1.43 -0.04 25.21
C GLU A 944 -0.07 -0.34 25.38
N ILE A 945 -0.42 -1.14 26.39
CA ILE A 945 -1.81 -1.31 26.80
C ILE A 945 -2.12 -0.20 27.82
N VAL A 946 -3.00 0.72 27.45
CA VAL A 946 -3.41 1.82 28.30
C VAL A 946 -4.53 1.39 29.26
N ALA A 947 -5.49 0.61 28.73
CA ALA A 947 -6.62 0.13 29.50
C ALA A 947 -7.07 -1.25 29.00
N CYS A 948 -7.60 -2.08 29.91
CA CYS A 948 -8.12 -3.40 29.59
C CYS A 948 -9.25 -3.75 30.58
N GLY A 949 -10.43 -4.08 30.09
CA GLY A 949 -11.57 -4.39 30.94
C GLY A 949 -12.90 -4.31 30.23
N THR A 950 -13.98 -4.21 31.00
CA THR A 950 -15.30 -3.88 30.42
C THR A 950 -15.31 -2.44 29.90
N PRO A 951 -16.21 -2.08 28.98
CA PRO A 951 -16.32 -0.69 28.50
C PRO A 951 -16.40 0.33 29.65
N GLU A 952 -17.13 0.02 30.72
CA GLU A 952 -17.27 0.88 31.90
C GLU A 952 -15.94 1.07 32.61
N ALA A 953 -15.17 -0.02 32.81
CA ALA A 953 -13.86 0.05 33.45
C ALA A 953 -12.84 0.85 32.62
N VAL A 954 -12.87 0.73 31.31
CA VAL A 954 -12.01 1.51 30.39
C VAL A 954 -12.41 3.00 30.42
N ALA A 955 -13.69 3.31 30.53
CA ALA A 955 -14.19 4.70 30.61
C ALA A 955 -13.70 5.44 31.87
N GLU A 956 -13.30 4.72 32.92
CA GLU A 956 -12.75 5.34 34.15
C GLU A 956 -11.25 5.67 34.04
N VAL A 957 -10.54 5.11 33.05
CA VAL A 957 -9.10 5.35 32.86
C VAL A 957 -8.86 6.70 32.18
N THR A 958 -8.24 7.63 32.88
CA THR A 958 -8.04 9.02 32.41
C THR A 958 -7.02 9.14 31.29
N GLU A 959 -6.03 8.26 31.27
CA GLU A 959 -4.97 8.21 30.23
C GLU A 959 -5.48 7.61 28.89
N SER A 960 -6.63 6.94 28.92
CA SER A 960 -7.22 6.35 27.73
C SER A 960 -8.01 7.40 26.93
N HIS A 961 -7.55 7.72 25.73
CA HIS A 961 -8.31 8.56 24.81
C HIS A 961 -9.65 7.91 24.44
N THR A 962 -9.65 6.62 24.13
CA THR A 962 -10.90 5.86 23.92
C THR A 962 -11.81 5.93 25.13
N GLY A 963 -11.26 5.80 26.36
CA GLY A 963 -12.02 5.88 27.61
C GLY A 963 -12.73 7.21 27.82
N GLN A 964 -12.09 8.32 27.43
CA GLN A 964 -12.71 9.65 27.52
C GLN A 964 -13.99 9.76 26.68
N TYR A 965 -13.92 9.40 25.39
CA TYR A 965 -15.09 9.41 24.49
C TYR A 965 -16.13 8.36 24.88
N LEU A 966 -15.69 7.20 25.35
CA LEU A 966 -16.57 6.12 25.80
C LEU A 966 -17.38 6.51 27.05
N ARG A 967 -16.79 7.30 27.96
CA ARG A 967 -17.50 7.85 29.12
C ARG A 967 -18.66 8.71 28.69
N GLU A 968 -18.45 9.62 27.75
CA GLU A 968 -19.51 10.48 27.21
C GLU A 968 -20.57 9.64 26.50
N ALA A 969 -20.19 8.66 25.70
CA ALA A 969 -21.11 7.77 25.00
C ALA A 969 -21.96 6.93 25.97
N LEU A 970 -21.40 6.39 27.04
CA LEU A 970 -22.14 5.62 28.06
C LEU A 970 -23.11 6.50 28.86
N GLN A 971 -22.74 7.75 29.12
CA GLN A 971 -23.68 8.73 29.77
C GLN A 971 -24.82 9.10 28.82
N GLN A 972 -24.58 9.23 27.54
CA GLN A 972 -25.60 9.59 26.55
C GLN A 972 -26.56 8.43 26.25
N TYR A 973 -26.05 7.19 26.31
CA TYR A 973 -26.76 5.94 26.01
C TYR A 973 -26.61 4.95 27.18
N PRO A 974 -27.24 5.27 28.35
CA PRO A 974 -27.17 4.39 29.50
C PRO A 974 -27.78 3.02 29.20
N ALA A 975 -27.30 1.99 29.89
CA ALA A 975 -27.93 0.68 29.84
C ALA A 975 -29.41 0.79 30.29
N LYS A 976 -30.32 0.10 29.60
CA LYS A 976 -31.70 0.01 30.10
C LYS A 976 -31.69 -0.75 31.42
N ASP A 977 -32.28 -0.17 32.44
CA ASP A 977 -32.62 -0.93 33.62
C ASP A 977 -33.55 -2.09 33.23
N SER A 978 -33.18 -3.32 33.58
CA SER A 978 -33.87 -4.56 33.24
C SER A 978 -35.27 -4.62 33.91
#